data_057e119ffea62f8b991a1596f2b5b055
#
_entry.id   057e119ffea62f8b991a1596f2b5b055
#
_cell.length_a   1.000
_cell.length_b   1.000
_cell.length_c   1.000
_cell.angle_alpha   90.00
_cell.angle_beta   90.00
_cell.angle_gamma   90.00
#
_symmetry.space_group_name_H-M   'P 1'
#
loop_
_entity.id
_entity.type
_entity.pdbx_description
1 polymer ?
#
loop_
_entity_poly.entity_id
_entity_poly.type
_entity_poly.pdbx_seq_one_letter_code
_entity_poly.pdbx_strand_id
1 'polypeptide(L)'
;MVLQSAQFKPAGAGKTQDTLLGHIIVEAVEPCVDRGRYPAKRIVGEPCVVEADIFRDGHQIIRAAVKYRRKSDESFAEAPMRPIDNDRWGGEFIPSENTRYVFTIEAWTDQFASWLADFRKKVIAGRDVHSDLLEGIAFIEKMSRRASASDREVLARGLEQLRSSQNGFATALKIIEEPALVEVAERVGERAGLVRFDPLLEVTVDRPKARFSTWYEMFPRSQGTDALKSATFRDAERRLPAIADMGFDVVYLPPIHPIGITNRKGPNNSLDGGANSPGSPWAIGNQAGGHDSIDPGLGTIADFEHFIATGNKLGIETAIDFAVQCSPDHPWVREHPEWFSHRPDGSIKYAENPPKEYQDIYPIDFDTKDQAGLMRELLRVVNFWIDHGVKIFRVDNPHTKPVAFWEWLIGSVQASHPEVLFLAEAFTRPKLMKVLAKAGFTQSYSYFTWRNTKLELTEYLTELTQTAMREYFRPNLFTNTPDILSPILQQGGVAAFRMRLVLAATLSSSYGIYSGYELCENLAVPGTEEYLNSEKYEIKIRDWSRPGNIMEFIAKVNAIRRENLALHDFLNLEFLETDSDQILCYAKSSPKKDNVILVAVNLDPFSAHYCTLEVPPAAIDAGPGQPYIVTDLLSGAIYTWSDRNYVRLDPAVAPAHILRVEKRL
;
A
#
# COMPACT_ATOMS: atom_id res chain seq x y z
N MET A 1 14.00 -45.29 -23.78
CA MET A 1 14.17 -43.96 -23.17
C MET A 1 13.37 -43.94 -21.86
N VAL A 2 14.07 -44.17 -20.76
CA VAL A 2 13.50 -44.49 -19.44
C VAL A 2 13.13 -43.19 -18.78
N LEU A 3 11.85 -43.01 -18.41
CA LEU A 3 11.37 -41.91 -17.57
C LEU A 3 11.88 -42.12 -16.14
N GLN A 4 12.84 -41.31 -15.69
CA GLN A 4 13.21 -41.22 -14.30
C GLN A 4 12.09 -40.51 -13.53
N SER A 5 11.49 -41.24 -12.60
CA SER A 5 10.57 -40.72 -11.60
C SER A 5 11.29 -39.71 -10.70
N ALA A 6 10.88 -38.45 -10.77
CA ALA A 6 11.30 -37.44 -9.82
C ALA A 6 10.75 -37.82 -8.43
N GLN A 7 11.64 -38.20 -7.52
CA GLN A 7 11.31 -38.37 -6.11
C GLN A 7 11.03 -36.99 -5.50
N PHE A 8 9.77 -36.75 -5.15
CA PHE A 8 9.39 -35.64 -4.27
C PHE A 8 10.06 -35.83 -2.92
N LYS A 9 11.05 -35.01 -2.60
CA LYS A 9 11.50 -34.84 -1.22
C LYS A 9 10.55 -33.87 -0.54
N PRO A 10 9.89 -34.23 0.60
CA PRO A 10 9.15 -33.25 1.38
C PRO A 10 10.12 -32.20 1.92
N ALA A 11 9.72 -30.91 1.84
CA ALA A 11 10.47 -29.79 2.37
C ALA A 11 10.71 -29.98 3.87
N GLY A 12 11.93 -29.65 4.33
CA GLY A 12 12.51 -30.00 5.60
C GLY A 12 11.64 -29.78 6.82
N ALA A 13 11.35 -30.85 7.51
CA ALA A 13 10.85 -30.85 8.88
C ALA A 13 11.96 -30.38 9.81
N GLY A 14 11.77 -29.23 10.45
CA GLY A 14 12.55 -28.83 11.61
C GLY A 14 12.42 -29.90 12.69
N LYS A 15 13.53 -30.40 13.18
CA LYS A 15 13.61 -31.44 14.22
C LYS A 15 12.96 -30.96 15.52
N THR A 16 11.71 -31.37 15.76
CA THR A 16 11.13 -31.53 17.07
C THR A 16 10.82 -33.03 17.27
N GLN A 17 11.20 -33.55 18.42
CA GLN A 17 11.22 -34.96 18.79
C GLN A 17 9.86 -35.66 18.61
N ASP A 18 9.96 -36.91 18.08
CA ASP A 18 9.14 -38.06 18.38
C ASP A 18 7.68 -38.16 17.92
N THR A 19 7.34 -37.74 16.70
CA THR A 19 6.27 -38.43 15.96
C THR A 19 6.63 -38.50 14.49
N LEU A 20 6.87 -39.67 13.97
CA LEU A 20 7.13 -39.95 12.55
C LEU A 20 5.93 -39.64 11.64
N LEU A 21 4.74 -39.37 12.20
CA LEU A 21 3.50 -39.11 11.49
C LEU A 21 2.78 -37.92 12.15
N GLY A 22 2.74 -36.77 11.44
CA GLY A 22 1.91 -35.66 11.83
C GLY A 22 0.46 -35.88 11.41
N HIS A 23 -0.50 -35.61 12.30
CA HIS A 23 -1.93 -35.75 12.03
C HIS A 23 -2.57 -34.42 11.53
N ILE A 24 -1.93 -33.28 11.78
CA ILE A 24 -2.45 -31.98 11.46
C ILE A 24 -1.71 -31.43 10.26
N ILE A 25 -2.45 -30.90 9.31
CA ILE A 25 -1.96 -30.22 8.11
C ILE A 25 -2.31 -28.76 8.22
N VAL A 26 -1.36 -27.86 7.91
CA VAL A 26 -1.53 -26.42 7.81
C VAL A 26 -1.03 -26.01 6.42
N GLU A 27 -1.93 -25.49 5.58
CA GLU A 27 -1.60 -25.07 4.23
C GLU A 27 -2.39 -23.82 3.84
N ALA A 28 -2.17 -23.30 2.62
CA ALA A 28 -2.81 -22.09 2.08
C ALA A 28 -2.80 -20.90 3.06
N VAL A 29 -1.66 -20.70 3.75
CA VAL A 29 -1.50 -19.60 4.72
C VAL A 29 -1.46 -18.25 4.00
N GLU A 30 -2.31 -17.32 4.45
CA GLU A 30 -2.38 -15.94 3.98
C GLU A 30 -2.25 -14.95 5.16
N PRO A 31 -1.56 -13.80 4.92
CA PRO A 31 -0.89 -13.36 3.70
C PRO A 31 0.44 -14.11 3.47
N CYS A 32 0.70 -14.51 2.23
CA CYS A 32 1.94 -15.18 1.84
C CYS A 32 2.37 -14.73 0.44
N VAL A 33 3.39 -13.88 0.35
CA VAL A 33 3.89 -13.34 -0.92
C VAL A 33 5.03 -14.21 -1.43
N ASP A 34 4.85 -14.78 -2.63
CA ASP A 34 5.84 -15.66 -3.29
C ASP A 34 6.42 -16.74 -2.33
N ARG A 35 5.53 -17.47 -1.68
CA ARG A 35 5.87 -18.52 -0.70
C ARG A 35 6.72 -18.01 0.48
N GLY A 36 6.46 -16.78 0.93
CA GLY A 36 7.19 -16.15 2.04
C GLY A 36 8.53 -15.52 1.66
N ARG A 37 8.86 -15.40 0.35
CA ARG A 37 10.10 -14.73 -0.12
C ARG A 37 10.06 -13.23 0.18
N TYR A 38 8.89 -12.60 0.11
CA TYR A 38 8.70 -11.17 0.34
C TYR A 38 7.69 -10.91 1.44
N PRO A 39 7.83 -9.81 2.18
CA PRO A 39 6.86 -9.44 3.20
C PRO A 39 5.54 -8.97 2.59
N ALA A 40 4.43 -9.27 3.25
CA ALA A 40 3.18 -8.57 3.04
C ALA A 40 3.24 -7.17 3.66
N LYS A 41 2.37 -6.25 3.23
CA LYS A 41 2.34 -4.87 3.75
C LYS A 41 1.09 -4.61 4.57
N ARG A 42 1.25 -4.02 5.75
CA ARG A 42 0.16 -3.61 6.65
C ARG A 42 0.39 -2.19 7.17
N ILE A 43 -0.57 -1.66 7.88
CA ILE A 43 -0.50 -0.34 8.53
C ILE A 43 -0.53 -0.53 10.04
N VAL A 44 0.25 0.30 10.75
CA VAL A 44 0.30 0.29 12.21
C VAL A 44 -1.07 0.57 12.82
N GLY A 45 -1.44 -0.21 13.85
CA GLY A 45 -2.72 -0.08 14.54
C GLY A 45 -3.92 -0.74 13.83
N GLU A 46 -3.70 -1.38 12.68
CA GLU A 46 -4.76 -2.08 11.94
C GLU A 46 -4.62 -3.60 12.05
N PRO A 47 -5.74 -4.33 12.00
CA PRO A 47 -5.70 -5.79 12.05
C PRO A 47 -4.90 -6.37 10.90
N CYS A 48 -3.94 -7.23 11.21
CA CYS A 48 -3.33 -8.15 10.28
C CYS A 48 -4.08 -9.48 10.35
N VAL A 49 -5.02 -9.67 9.44
CA VAL A 49 -5.79 -10.91 9.33
C VAL A 49 -4.87 -12.00 8.75
N VAL A 50 -4.89 -13.15 9.40
CA VAL A 50 -4.16 -14.36 9.00
C VAL A 50 -5.16 -15.49 8.83
N GLU A 51 -5.15 -16.11 7.66
CA GLU A 51 -6.02 -17.24 7.36
C GLU A 51 -5.20 -18.44 6.90
N ALA A 52 -5.72 -19.64 7.11
CA ALA A 52 -5.09 -20.88 6.64
C ALA A 52 -6.13 -22.00 6.56
N ASP A 53 -5.85 -23.01 5.73
CA ASP A 53 -6.55 -24.29 5.77
C ASP A 53 -5.86 -25.17 6.82
N ILE A 54 -6.63 -25.57 7.86
CA ILE A 54 -6.11 -26.34 8.99
C ILE A 54 -7.05 -27.52 9.23
N PHE A 55 -6.56 -28.71 9.00
CA PHE A 55 -7.35 -29.93 9.15
C PHE A 55 -6.50 -31.11 9.63
N ARG A 56 -7.16 -32.20 10.02
CA ARG A 56 -6.52 -33.43 10.45
C ARG A 56 -7.30 -34.66 10.03
N ASP A 57 -6.64 -35.80 10.07
CA ASP A 57 -7.28 -37.12 10.03
C ASP A 57 -8.08 -37.41 11.30
N GLY A 58 -9.12 -38.26 11.19
CA GLY A 58 -9.98 -38.64 12.33
C GLY A 58 -10.94 -37.53 12.75
N HIS A 59 -11.50 -37.62 13.97
CA HIS A 59 -12.60 -36.79 14.46
C HIS A 59 -12.21 -35.93 15.67
N GLN A 60 -10.94 -35.87 16.01
CA GLN A 60 -10.49 -35.08 17.15
C GLN A 60 -10.55 -33.60 16.86
N ILE A 61 -10.87 -32.83 17.87
CA ILE A 61 -10.94 -31.34 17.76
C ILE A 61 -9.53 -30.80 17.74
N ILE A 62 -9.29 -29.87 16.81
CA ILE A 62 -8.08 -29.10 16.71
C ILE A 62 -8.26 -27.66 17.19
N ARG A 63 -7.17 -27.07 17.62
CA ARG A 63 -7.06 -25.63 17.91
C ARG A 63 -5.89 -25.07 17.13
N ALA A 64 -5.96 -23.77 16.84
CA ALA A 64 -4.86 -23.07 16.18
C ALA A 64 -4.70 -21.65 16.72
N ALA A 65 -3.48 -21.13 16.58
CA ALA A 65 -3.15 -19.77 16.97
C ALA A 65 -2.12 -19.17 16.01
N VAL A 66 -2.27 -17.88 15.75
CA VAL A 66 -1.23 -17.06 15.12
C VAL A 66 -0.18 -16.74 16.18
N LYS A 67 1.06 -17.08 15.91
CA LYS A 67 2.23 -16.66 16.70
C LYS A 67 2.88 -15.49 15.98
N TYR A 68 3.03 -14.34 16.63
CA TYR A 68 3.58 -13.15 16.02
C TYR A 68 4.51 -12.40 16.96
N ARG A 69 5.45 -11.67 16.40
CA ARG A 69 6.37 -10.78 17.13
C ARG A 69 6.97 -9.74 16.21
N ARG A 70 7.54 -8.67 16.74
CA ARG A 70 8.48 -7.85 15.98
C ARG A 70 9.67 -8.71 15.56
N LYS A 71 10.24 -8.42 14.41
CA LYS A 71 11.40 -9.19 13.90
C LYS A 71 12.59 -9.13 14.85
N SER A 72 12.73 -8.02 15.58
CA SER A 72 13.77 -7.81 16.61
C SER A 72 13.56 -8.56 17.91
N ASP A 73 12.33 -8.99 18.21
CA ASP A 73 12.01 -9.62 19.51
C ASP A 73 12.36 -11.12 19.48
N GLU A 74 12.61 -11.69 20.66
CA GLU A 74 12.87 -13.11 20.80
C GLU A 74 11.58 -13.92 21.06
N SER A 75 10.65 -13.35 21.82
CA SER A 75 9.43 -14.03 22.24
C SER A 75 8.24 -13.73 21.34
N PHE A 76 7.40 -14.76 21.11
CA PHE A 76 6.14 -14.63 20.38
C PHE A 76 4.98 -14.30 21.30
N ALA A 77 4.16 -13.33 20.88
CA ALA A 77 2.79 -13.22 21.33
C ALA A 77 1.90 -14.21 20.55
N GLU A 78 0.67 -14.37 21.01
CA GLU A 78 -0.27 -15.34 20.46
C GLU A 78 -1.66 -14.69 20.29
N ALA A 79 -2.32 -14.99 19.16
CA ALA A 79 -3.72 -14.68 18.91
C ALA A 79 -4.45 -15.96 18.48
N PRO A 80 -5.64 -16.25 19.04
CA PRO A 80 -6.37 -17.46 18.70
C PRO A 80 -6.89 -17.40 17.26
N MET A 81 -6.91 -18.55 16.59
CA MET A 81 -7.61 -18.74 15.31
C MET A 81 -8.94 -19.45 15.54
N ARG A 82 -9.92 -19.16 14.71
CA ARG A 82 -11.25 -19.77 14.74
C ARG A 82 -11.60 -20.31 13.36
N PRO A 83 -12.36 -21.42 13.28
CA PRO A 83 -12.85 -21.92 12.02
C PRO A 83 -13.84 -20.91 11.39
N ILE A 84 -13.70 -20.69 10.08
CA ILE A 84 -14.58 -19.84 9.27
C ILE A 84 -15.58 -20.73 8.50
N ASP A 85 -15.05 -21.59 7.62
CA ASP A 85 -15.83 -22.53 6.79
C ASP A 85 -14.87 -23.58 6.19
N ASN A 86 -15.36 -24.83 5.98
CA ASN A 86 -14.62 -25.89 5.25
C ASN A 86 -13.11 -25.99 5.56
N ASP A 87 -12.77 -26.16 6.81
CA ASP A 87 -11.38 -26.23 7.31
C ASP A 87 -10.58 -24.91 7.16
N ARG A 88 -11.18 -23.84 6.66
CA ARG A 88 -10.58 -22.51 6.67
C ARG A 88 -10.66 -21.89 8.06
N TRP A 89 -9.52 -21.41 8.56
CA TRP A 89 -9.36 -20.80 9.89
C TRP A 89 -8.88 -19.37 9.74
N GLY A 90 -9.38 -18.49 10.62
CA GLY A 90 -8.98 -17.08 10.68
C GLY A 90 -8.58 -16.66 12.07
N GLY A 91 -7.58 -15.80 12.13
CA GLY A 91 -7.13 -15.10 13.33
C GLY A 91 -6.54 -13.75 12.95
N GLU A 92 -6.37 -12.88 13.93
CA GLU A 92 -5.80 -11.56 13.66
C GLU A 92 -4.90 -11.09 14.80
N PHE A 93 -3.93 -10.26 14.46
CA PHE A 93 -3.16 -9.51 15.43
C PHE A 93 -3.04 -8.04 14.99
N ILE A 94 -2.88 -7.14 15.95
CA ILE A 94 -2.75 -5.71 15.68
C ILE A 94 -1.30 -5.29 15.93
N PRO A 95 -0.52 -4.99 14.88
CA PRO A 95 0.84 -4.48 15.02
C PRO A 95 0.80 -3.04 15.59
N SER A 96 1.49 -2.82 16.69
CA SER A 96 1.49 -1.55 17.43
C SER A 96 2.58 -0.57 17.02
N GLU A 97 3.56 -1.01 16.23
CA GLU A 97 4.72 -0.20 15.85
C GLU A 97 5.00 -0.28 14.36
N ASN A 98 5.51 0.83 13.81
CA ASN A 98 5.99 0.93 12.43
C ASN A 98 7.35 0.23 12.33
N THR A 99 7.34 -1.07 12.01
CA THR A 99 8.52 -1.92 11.91
C THR A 99 8.19 -3.24 11.19
N ARG A 100 9.14 -4.14 11.09
CA ARG A 100 8.90 -5.48 10.55
C ARG A 100 8.44 -6.45 11.64
N TYR A 101 7.40 -7.21 11.32
CA TYR A 101 6.88 -8.31 12.11
C TYR A 101 7.11 -9.64 11.39
N VAL A 102 7.16 -10.70 12.17
CA VAL A 102 7.12 -12.07 11.67
C VAL A 102 5.98 -12.82 12.34
N PHE A 103 5.35 -13.73 11.60
CA PHE A 103 4.31 -14.59 12.14
C PHE A 103 4.40 -16.00 11.59
N THR A 104 3.76 -16.92 12.30
CA THR A 104 3.53 -18.31 11.89
C THR A 104 2.23 -18.81 12.52
N ILE A 105 1.81 -20.00 12.16
CA ILE A 105 0.63 -20.67 12.74
C ILE A 105 1.10 -21.87 13.53
N GLU A 106 0.58 -22.03 14.73
CA GLU A 106 0.65 -23.26 15.52
C GLU A 106 -0.74 -23.89 15.57
N ALA A 107 -0.82 -25.19 15.31
CA ALA A 107 -2.04 -25.97 15.42
C ALA A 107 -1.78 -27.25 16.22
N TRP A 108 -2.75 -27.66 17.05
CA TRP A 108 -2.63 -28.81 17.94
C TRP A 108 -3.97 -29.49 18.14
N THR A 109 -3.90 -30.75 18.62
CA THR A 109 -5.09 -31.49 19.06
C THR A 109 -5.48 -31.07 20.46
N ASP A 110 -6.72 -30.60 20.60
CA ASP A 110 -7.34 -30.40 21.92
C ASP A 110 -7.92 -31.71 22.41
N GLN A 111 -7.13 -32.45 23.21
CA GLN A 111 -7.52 -33.73 23.73
C GLN A 111 -8.72 -33.64 24.68
N PHE A 112 -8.77 -32.60 25.52
CA PHE A 112 -9.87 -32.39 26.44
C PHE A 112 -11.19 -32.08 25.72
N ALA A 113 -11.17 -31.16 24.76
CA ALA A 113 -12.35 -30.85 23.99
C ALA A 113 -12.84 -32.06 23.16
N SER A 114 -11.90 -32.82 22.58
CA SER A 114 -12.21 -34.08 21.85
C SER A 114 -12.90 -35.11 22.75
N TRP A 115 -12.30 -35.35 23.91
CA TRP A 115 -12.88 -36.21 24.91
C TRP A 115 -14.28 -35.72 25.37
N LEU A 116 -14.43 -34.45 25.69
CA LEU A 116 -15.69 -33.86 26.13
C LEU A 116 -16.79 -34.03 25.09
N ALA A 117 -16.48 -33.80 23.82
CA ALA A 117 -17.44 -33.96 22.71
C ALA A 117 -17.94 -35.41 22.61
N ASP A 118 -17.03 -36.39 22.77
CA ASP A 118 -17.42 -37.80 22.74
C ASP A 118 -18.13 -38.24 24.02
N PHE A 119 -17.70 -37.79 25.18
CA PHE A 119 -18.38 -37.99 26.46
C PHE A 119 -19.81 -37.50 26.41
N ARG A 120 -20.04 -36.27 25.90
CA ARG A 120 -21.37 -35.69 25.70
C ARG A 120 -22.28 -36.59 24.86
N LYS A 121 -21.81 -37.06 23.71
CA LYS A 121 -22.56 -37.92 22.78
C LYS A 121 -22.97 -39.24 23.49
N LYS A 122 -22.02 -39.86 24.24
CA LYS A 122 -22.25 -41.10 24.95
C LYS A 122 -23.26 -40.94 26.11
N VAL A 123 -23.16 -39.83 26.89
CA VAL A 123 -24.12 -39.50 27.95
C VAL A 123 -25.54 -39.31 27.40
N ILE A 124 -25.67 -38.53 26.30
CA ILE A 124 -26.96 -38.33 25.65
C ILE A 124 -27.54 -39.65 25.13
N ALA A 125 -26.69 -40.54 24.63
CA ALA A 125 -27.09 -41.86 24.15
C ALA A 125 -27.40 -42.86 25.29
N GLY A 126 -27.29 -42.46 26.57
CA GLY A 126 -27.61 -43.27 27.73
C GLY A 126 -26.63 -44.45 27.95
N ARG A 127 -25.39 -44.34 27.44
CA ARG A 127 -24.37 -45.35 27.60
C ARG A 127 -23.74 -45.29 29.00
N ASP A 128 -23.18 -46.40 29.44
CA ASP A 128 -22.26 -46.41 30.59
C ASP A 128 -20.96 -45.74 30.19
N VAL A 129 -20.61 -44.66 30.87
CA VAL A 129 -19.44 -43.81 30.59
C VAL A 129 -18.53 -43.66 31.82
N HIS A 130 -18.53 -44.63 32.70
CA HIS A 130 -17.76 -44.59 33.94
C HIS A 130 -16.22 -44.44 33.63
N SER A 131 -15.70 -45.21 32.70
CA SER A 131 -14.29 -45.12 32.27
C SER A 131 -14.00 -43.79 31.58
N ASP A 132 -14.92 -43.30 30.75
CA ASP A 132 -14.77 -42.00 30.09
C ASP A 132 -14.71 -40.83 31.11
N LEU A 133 -15.52 -40.90 32.18
CA LEU A 133 -15.51 -39.92 33.27
C LEU A 133 -14.17 -39.94 34.04
N LEU A 134 -13.61 -41.10 34.32
CA LEU A 134 -12.29 -41.23 34.95
C LEU A 134 -11.19 -40.64 34.08
N GLU A 135 -11.27 -40.80 32.75
CA GLU A 135 -10.35 -40.16 31.79
C GLU A 135 -10.45 -38.62 31.86
N GLY A 136 -11.66 -38.06 31.90
CA GLY A 136 -11.87 -36.61 32.06
C GLY A 136 -11.30 -36.06 33.38
N ILE A 137 -11.50 -36.77 34.46
CA ILE A 137 -10.90 -36.44 35.77
C ILE A 137 -9.37 -36.40 35.65
N ALA A 138 -8.76 -37.41 35.00
CA ALA A 138 -7.31 -37.45 34.79
C ALA A 138 -6.81 -36.26 33.92
N PHE A 139 -7.57 -35.83 32.90
CA PHE A 139 -7.26 -34.59 32.14
C PHE A 139 -7.23 -33.39 33.05
N ILE A 140 -8.27 -33.17 33.88
CA ILE A 140 -8.35 -32.03 34.79
C ILE A 140 -7.21 -32.05 35.83
N GLU A 141 -6.87 -33.20 36.37
CA GLU A 141 -5.72 -33.36 37.28
C GLU A 141 -4.38 -33.02 36.62
N LYS A 142 -4.18 -33.44 35.37
CA LYS A 142 -2.98 -33.11 34.58
C LYS A 142 -2.88 -31.59 34.33
N MET A 143 -4.01 -30.94 33.98
CA MET A 143 -4.08 -29.50 33.80
C MET A 143 -3.77 -28.73 35.09
N SER A 144 -4.30 -29.16 36.23
CA SER A 144 -4.05 -28.55 37.55
C SER A 144 -2.58 -28.43 37.92
N ARG A 145 -1.71 -29.34 37.44
CA ARG A 145 -0.25 -29.32 37.70
C ARG A 145 0.46 -28.17 36.99
N ARG A 146 -0.13 -27.63 35.88
CA ARG A 146 0.46 -26.57 35.04
C ARG A 146 -0.27 -25.23 35.23
N ALA A 147 -1.42 -25.25 35.90
CA ALA A 147 -2.28 -24.10 36.04
C ALA A 147 -1.73 -23.03 36.98
N SER A 148 -2.09 -21.75 36.72
CA SER A 148 -1.89 -20.65 37.68
C SER A 148 -2.65 -20.91 38.97
N ALA A 149 -2.40 -20.12 40.02
CA ALA A 149 -3.11 -20.27 41.29
C ALA A 149 -4.62 -20.14 41.12
N SER A 150 -5.09 -19.10 40.37
CA SER A 150 -6.51 -18.87 40.09
C SER A 150 -7.14 -19.97 39.25
N ASP A 151 -6.47 -20.42 38.19
CA ASP A 151 -6.96 -21.53 37.35
C ASP A 151 -7.07 -22.81 38.11
N ARG A 152 -6.10 -23.07 39.02
CA ARG A 152 -6.05 -24.27 39.87
C ARG A 152 -7.26 -24.33 40.81
N GLU A 153 -7.73 -23.21 41.35
CA GLU A 153 -8.92 -23.15 42.18
C GLU A 153 -10.17 -23.57 41.40
N VAL A 154 -10.32 -23.15 40.16
CA VAL A 154 -11.44 -23.51 39.28
C VAL A 154 -11.38 -25.04 39.00
N LEU A 155 -10.21 -25.56 38.60
CA LEU A 155 -10.04 -26.97 38.33
C LEU A 155 -10.26 -27.85 39.58
N ALA A 156 -9.77 -27.41 40.77
CA ALA A 156 -9.94 -28.12 42.02
C ALA A 156 -11.42 -28.23 42.43
N ARG A 157 -12.19 -27.11 42.28
CA ARG A 157 -13.63 -27.13 42.54
C ARG A 157 -14.38 -28.09 41.61
N GLY A 158 -14.06 -28.07 40.31
CA GLY A 158 -14.62 -29.03 39.36
C GLY A 158 -14.31 -30.48 39.73
N LEU A 159 -13.05 -30.79 40.11
CA LEU A 159 -12.64 -32.13 40.56
C LEU A 159 -13.40 -32.58 41.82
N GLU A 160 -13.57 -31.71 42.82
CA GLU A 160 -14.31 -31.99 44.05
C GLU A 160 -15.78 -32.31 43.74
N GLN A 161 -16.40 -31.52 42.91
CA GLN A 161 -17.82 -31.73 42.49
C GLN A 161 -17.97 -33.02 41.69
N LEU A 162 -17.06 -33.35 40.78
CA LEU A 162 -17.08 -34.59 40.01
C LEU A 162 -16.89 -35.85 40.89
N ARG A 163 -16.03 -35.77 41.88
CA ARG A 163 -15.78 -36.87 42.82
C ARG A 163 -16.91 -37.08 43.80
N SER A 164 -17.58 -36.01 44.20
CA SER A 164 -18.73 -36.05 45.10
C SER A 164 -20.07 -36.35 44.39
N SER A 165 -20.09 -36.28 43.06
CA SER A 165 -21.31 -36.51 42.26
C SER A 165 -21.67 -37.98 42.19
N GLN A 166 -22.34 -38.53 43.23
CA GLN A 166 -23.03 -39.82 43.17
C GLN A 166 -24.27 -39.80 42.24
N ASN A 167 -24.56 -38.67 41.59
CA ASN A 167 -25.83 -38.34 40.93
C ASN A 167 -25.86 -38.57 39.42
N GLY A 168 -25.03 -39.45 38.88
CA GLY A 168 -25.13 -39.87 37.50
C GLY A 168 -24.39 -38.98 36.48
N PHE A 169 -24.19 -39.53 35.28
CA PHE A 169 -23.33 -38.95 34.21
C PHE A 169 -23.85 -37.60 33.64
N ALA A 170 -25.17 -37.37 33.68
CA ALA A 170 -25.73 -36.11 33.25
C ALA A 170 -25.35 -34.91 34.16
N THR A 171 -25.18 -35.16 35.48
CA THR A 171 -24.70 -34.15 36.42
C THR A 171 -23.20 -33.91 36.22
N ALA A 172 -22.40 -34.96 36.02
CA ALA A 172 -20.99 -34.85 35.71
C ALA A 172 -20.75 -34.02 34.41
N LEU A 173 -21.53 -34.25 33.36
CA LEU A 173 -21.46 -33.51 32.14
C LEU A 173 -21.72 -31.99 32.36
N LYS A 174 -22.74 -31.62 33.13
CA LYS A 174 -23.05 -30.24 33.48
C LYS A 174 -21.89 -29.54 34.21
N ILE A 175 -21.23 -30.26 35.14
CA ILE A 175 -20.06 -29.72 35.86
C ILE A 175 -18.91 -29.47 34.93
N ILE A 176 -18.63 -30.39 33.99
CA ILE A 176 -17.50 -30.28 33.04
C ILE A 176 -17.79 -29.20 32.03
N GLU A 177 -19.02 -28.97 31.66
CA GLU A 177 -19.47 -27.93 30.72
C GLU A 177 -19.62 -26.52 31.35
N GLU A 178 -19.32 -26.38 32.66
CA GLU A 178 -19.31 -25.02 33.25
C GLU A 178 -18.33 -24.13 32.51
N PRO A 179 -18.77 -22.93 32.04
CA PRO A 179 -17.93 -22.04 31.21
C PRO A 179 -16.55 -21.77 31.80
N ALA A 180 -16.47 -21.55 33.13
CA ALA A 180 -15.21 -21.28 33.81
C ALA A 180 -14.24 -22.46 33.73
N LEU A 181 -14.70 -23.71 33.78
CA LEU A 181 -13.86 -24.89 33.66
C LEU A 181 -13.39 -25.11 32.21
N VAL A 182 -14.30 -24.91 31.24
CA VAL A 182 -13.96 -24.99 29.80
C VAL A 182 -12.94 -23.95 29.43
N GLU A 183 -13.10 -22.69 29.83
CA GLU A 183 -12.15 -21.61 29.57
C GLU A 183 -10.76 -21.88 30.14
N VAL A 184 -10.72 -22.41 31.38
CA VAL A 184 -9.45 -22.81 31.98
C VAL A 184 -8.82 -23.97 31.19
N ALA A 185 -9.62 -24.99 30.82
CA ALA A 185 -9.13 -26.13 30.05
C ALA A 185 -8.58 -25.72 28.67
N GLU A 186 -9.22 -24.76 27.99
CA GLU A 186 -8.70 -24.20 26.73
C GLU A 186 -7.35 -23.50 26.93
N ARG A 187 -7.18 -22.77 28.02
CA ARG A 187 -5.95 -22.00 28.30
C ARG A 187 -4.78 -22.86 28.77
N VAL A 188 -5.01 -23.88 29.62
CA VAL A 188 -3.95 -24.67 30.26
C VAL A 188 -3.84 -26.08 29.71
N GLY A 189 -4.72 -26.45 28.76
CA GLY A 189 -4.71 -27.76 28.11
C GLY A 189 -3.40 -28.11 27.44
N GLU A 190 -3.11 -29.40 27.29
CA GLU A 190 -1.94 -29.84 26.56
C GLU A 190 -2.10 -29.65 25.06
N ARG A 191 -1.11 -29.06 24.42
CA ARG A 191 -1.03 -28.92 22.96
C ARG A 191 -0.45 -30.21 22.35
N ALA A 192 -1.30 -31.22 22.27
CA ALA A 192 -0.85 -32.54 21.79
C ALA A 192 -0.66 -32.53 20.27
N GLY A 193 0.45 -33.11 19.80
CA GLY A 193 0.74 -33.16 18.37
C GLY A 193 0.88 -31.76 17.71
N LEU A 194 1.48 -30.81 18.43
CA LEU A 194 1.71 -29.47 17.96
C LEU A 194 2.47 -29.45 16.63
N VAL A 195 1.89 -28.80 15.65
CA VAL A 195 2.51 -28.51 14.35
C VAL A 195 2.69 -27.01 14.22
N ARG A 196 3.84 -26.58 13.71
CA ARG A 196 4.12 -25.20 13.39
C ARG A 196 4.34 -25.07 11.89
N PHE A 197 3.68 -24.09 11.27
CA PHE A 197 3.91 -23.77 9.86
C PHE A 197 5.34 -23.21 9.66
N ASP A 198 5.98 -23.62 8.57
CA ASP A 198 7.32 -23.17 8.16
C ASP A 198 7.25 -22.83 6.66
N PRO A 199 7.80 -21.67 6.23
CA PRO A 199 8.66 -20.72 6.94
C PRO A 199 7.92 -19.70 7.81
N LEU A 200 8.66 -18.93 8.63
CA LEU A 200 8.15 -17.70 9.22
C LEU A 200 7.84 -16.70 8.12
N LEU A 201 6.63 -16.13 8.14
CA LEU A 201 6.20 -15.15 7.17
C LEU A 201 6.44 -13.72 7.71
N GLU A 202 6.89 -12.83 6.84
CA GLU A 202 7.20 -11.45 7.22
C GLU A 202 6.08 -10.47 6.83
N VAL A 203 5.91 -9.43 7.65
CA VAL A 203 5.01 -8.31 7.40
C VAL A 203 5.78 -7.01 7.59
N THR A 204 5.79 -6.15 6.58
CA THR A 204 6.23 -4.77 6.74
C THR A 204 5.03 -3.95 7.22
N VAL A 205 5.17 -3.33 8.38
CA VAL A 205 4.14 -2.49 8.98
C VAL A 205 4.54 -1.05 8.82
N ASP A 206 3.81 -0.31 7.99
CA ASP A 206 4.10 1.09 7.65
C ASP A 206 3.21 2.05 8.44
N ARG A 207 3.62 3.32 8.48
CA ARG A 207 2.80 4.42 9.02
C ARG A 207 1.59 4.72 8.11
N PRO A 208 0.51 5.37 8.62
CA PRO A 208 -0.74 5.60 7.86
C PRO A 208 -0.55 6.30 6.53
N LYS A 209 0.43 7.22 6.40
CA LYS A 209 0.71 7.95 5.15
C LYS A 209 1.17 7.05 4.00
N ALA A 210 1.65 5.86 4.29
CA ALA A 210 1.97 4.84 3.28
C ALA A 210 0.74 4.34 2.50
N ARG A 211 -0.46 4.38 3.12
CA ARG A 211 -1.71 3.96 2.50
C ARG A 211 -2.58 5.14 2.06
N PHE A 212 -2.69 6.18 2.89
CA PHE A 212 -3.52 7.34 2.61
C PHE A 212 -2.66 8.59 2.52
N SER A 213 -2.54 9.15 1.31
CA SER A 213 -1.75 10.35 1.03
C SER A 213 -2.25 11.08 -0.21
N THR A 214 -1.98 12.38 -0.26
CA THR A 214 -2.42 13.27 -1.33
C THR A 214 -1.25 14.12 -1.77
N TRP A 215 -0.77 13.90 -3.02
CA TRP A 215 0.51 14.41 -3.49
C TRP A 215 0.35 15.59 -4.43
N TYR A 216 1.20 16.58 -4.25
CA TYR A 216 1.33 17.73 -5.14
C TYR A 216 2.79 17.85 -5.61
N GLU A 217 3.04 17.60 -6.89
CA GLU A 217 4.35 17.76 -7.50
C GLU A 217 4.56 19.18 -7.98
N MET A 218 5.69 19.82 -7.62
CA MET A 218 6.04 21.14 -8.11
C MET A 218 7.54 21.35 -8.26
N PHE A 219 7.92 22.12 -9.27
CA PHE A 219 9.29 22.59 -9.43
C PHE A 219 9.50 23.83 -8.55
N PRO A 220 10.35 23.79 -7.52
CA PRO A 220 10.59 24.93 -6.66
C PRO A 220 11.15 26.13 -7.45
N ARG A 221 11.98 25.90 -8.46
CA ARG A 221 12.58 26.94 -9.31
C ARG A 221 11.56 27.81 -10.06
N SER A 222 10.35 27.31 -10.26
CA SER A 222 9.26 28.01 -10.99
C SER A 222 8.30 28.76 -10.07
N GLN A 223 8.52 28.79 -8.76
CA GLN A 223 7.62 29.44 -7.81
C GLN A 223 7.96 30.93 -7.58
N GLY A 224 8.65 31.54 -8.54
CA GLY A 224 9.00 32.96 -8.53
C GLY A 224 8.08 33.81 -9.42
N THR A 225 8.59 34.97 -9.78
CA THR A 225 7.90 35.95 -10.65
C THR A 225 8.67 36.29 -11.94
N ASP A 226 9.85 35.69 -12.11
CA ASP A 226 10.74 35.96 -13.26
C ASP A 226 11.10 34.61 -13.93
N ALA A 227 10.66 34.44 -15.18
CA ALA A 227 10.92 33.25 -15.98
C ALA A 227 12.40 33.05 -16.37
N LEU A 228 13.25 34.07 -16.20
CA LEU A 228 14.68 33.99 -16.49
C LEU A 228 15.55 33.68 -15.27
N LYS A 229 14.92 33.60 -14.10
CA LYS A 229 15.63 33.39 -12.83
C LYS A 229 14.98 32.28 -12.00
N SER A 230 15.78 31.33 -11.51
CA SER A 230 15.32 30.35 -10.54
C SER A 230 14.74 31.04 -9.29
N ALA A 231 13.56 30.63 -8.87
CA ALA A 231 13.07 30.93 -7.53
C ALA A 231 13.84 30.15 -6.49
N THR A 232 13.92 30.69 -5.28
CA THR A 232 14.53 30.05 -4.11
C THR A 232 13.52 29.21 -3.35
N PHE A 233 13.97 28.37 -2.38
CA PHE A 233 13.07 27.69 -1.44
C PHE A 233 12.22 28.69 -0.66
N ARG A 234 12.76 29.89 -0.32
CA ARG A 234 12.00 30.96 0.35
C ARG A 234 10.86 31.50 -0.51
N ASP A 235 11.05 31.55 -1.84
CA ASP A 235 9.96 31.90 -2.76
C ASP A 235 8.95 30.76 -2.87
N ALA A 236 9.41 29.52 -2.98
CA ALA A 236 8.56 28.33 -3.07
C ALA A 236 7.70 28.11 -1.82
N GLU A 237 8.18 28.47 -0.63
CA GLU A 237 7.42 28.44 0.63
C GLU A 237 6.10 29.20 0.54
N ARG A 238 6.03 30.27 -0.25
CA ARG A 238 4.81 31.08 -0.40
C ARG A 238 3.67 30.31 -1.07
N ARG A 239 3.98 29.20 -1.77
CA ARG A 239 2.97 28.34 -2.40
C ARG A 239 2.39 27.32 -1.42
N LEU A 240 3.09 26.95 -0.35
CA LEU A 240 2.69 25.90 0.58
C LEU A 240 1.31 26.12 1.22
N PRO A 241 0.92 27.35 1.67
CA PRO A 241 -0.42 27.55 2.21
C PRO A 241 -1.54 27.20 1.22
N ALA A 242 -1.42 27.63 -0.04
CA ALA A 242 -2.42 27.31 -1.05
C ALA A 242 -2.48 25.81 -1.39
N ILE A 243 -1.35 25.10 -1.30
CA ILE A 243 -1.30 23.64 -1.46
C ILE A 243 -1.99 22.96 -0.26
N ALA A 244 -1.77 23.45 0.96
CA ALA A 244 -2.47 22.97 2.16
C ALA A 244 -3.98 23.23 2.09
N ASP A 245 -4.40 24.41 1.62
CA ASP A 245 -5.81 24.79 1.46
C ASP A 245 -6.51 23.89 0.43
N MET A 246 -5.82 23.48 -0.63
CA MET A 246 -6.31 22.47 -1.57
C MET A 246 -6.37 21.05 -0.96
N GLY A 247 -5.80 20.84 0.23
CA GLY A 247 -5.87 19.58 0.96
C GLY A 247 -4.79 18.55 0.63
N PHE A 248 -3.67 18.95 0.04
CA PHE A 248 -2.51 18.09 -0.15
C PHE A 248 -1.71 17.95 1.14
N ASP A 249 -1.14 16.77 1.36
CA ASP A 249 -0.36 16.46 2.56
C ASP A 249 1.06 15.95 2.25
N VAL A 250 1.41 15.85 0.97
CA VAL A 250 2.77 15.64 0.49
C VAL A 250 3.06 16.61 -0.65
N VAL A 251 4.16 17.36 -0.53
CA VAL A 251 4.75 18.12 -1.64
C VAL A 251 5.95 17.36 -2.15
N TYR A 252 5.89 16.96 -3.42
CA TYR A 252 7.00 16.30 -4.10
C TYR A 252 7.77 17.30 -4.97
N LEU A 253 9.08 17.35 -4.77
CA LEU A 253 10.02 18.18 -5.50
C LEU A 253 10.85 17.31 -6.46
N PRO A 254 10.82 17.57 -7.79
CA PRO A 254 11.85 17.06 -8.70
C PRO A 254 13.25 17.35 -8.17
N PRO A 255 14.32 16.75 -8.75
CA PRO A 255 15.66 16.86 -8.19
C PRO A 255 16.04 18.31 -7.88
N ILE A 256 16.53 18.54 -6.66
CA ILE A 256 16.89 19.86 -6.10
C ILE A 256 18.40 20.12 -6.16
N HIS A 257 19.11 19.25 -6.85
CA HIS A 257 20.58 19.21 -6.92
C HIS A 257 21.11 20.15 -8.01
N PRO A 258 22.42 20.51 -7.96
CA PRO A 258 23.07 21.24 -9.04
C PRO A 258 22.87 20.55 -10.39
N ILE A 259 22.54 21.31 -11.42
CA ILE A 259 22.26 20.79 -12.75
C ILE A 259 23.52 20.91 -13.64
N GLY A 260 23.83 19.85 -14.41
CA GLY A 260 24.95 19.81 -15.34
C GLY A 260 24.97 20.93 -16.36
N ILE A 261 26.13 21.25 -16.90
CA ILE A 261 26.36 22.30 -17.90
C ILE A 261 26.58 21.67 -19.28
N THR A 262 27.31 20.59 -19.35
CA THR A 262 27.63 19.87 -20.61
C THR A 262 26.35 19.26 -21.19
N ASN A 263 26.09 19.54 -22.48
CA ASN A 263 24.88 19.13 -23.20
C ASN A 263 23.56 19.59 -22.54
N ARG A 264 23.60 20.70 -21.81
CA ARG A 264 22.46 21.23 -21.06
C ARG A 264 21.28 21.47 -21.97
N LYS A 265 20.13 20.89 -21.61
CA LYS A 265 18.91 20.94 -22.42
C LYS A 265 18.24 22.30 -22.35
N GLY A 266 17.70 22.71 -23.48
CA GLY A 266 16.83 23.88 -23.64
C GLY A 266 15.38 23.50 -23.89
N PRO A 267 14.54 24.49 -24.31
CA PRO A 267 13.12 24.31 -24.54
C PRO A 267 12.79 23.03 -25.34
N ASN A 268 11.76 22.31 -24.88
CA ASN A 268 11.29 21.07 -25.51
C ASN A 268 12.41 20.02 -25.77
N ASN A 269 13.37 19.90 -24.84
CA ASN A 269 14.50 18.94 -24.91
C ASN A 269 15.52 19.25 -26.01
N SER A 270 15.60 20.48 -26.50
CA SER A 270 16.61 20.85 -27.50
C SER A 270 18.04 20.91 -26.91
N LEU A 271 19.06 20.74 -27.75
CA LEU A 271 20.46 20.98 -27.38
C LEU A 271 20.89 22.44 -27.54
N ASP A 272 20.01 23.30 -28.06
CA ASP A 272 20.30 24.71 -28.40
C ASP A 272 20.14 25.67 -27.22
N GLY A 273 19.88 25.16 -26.02
CA GLY A 273 19.58 25.96 -24.82
C GLY A 273 20.75 26.83 -24.33
N GLY A 274 21.96 26.44 -24.63
CA GLY A 274 23.17 27.15 -24.15
C GLY A 274 23.34 27.10 -22.62
N ALA A 275 24.42 27.70 -22.13
CA ALA A 275 24.79 27.68 -20.71
C ALA A 275 23.80 28.40 -19.78
N ASN A 276 22.98 29.31 -20.33
CA ASN A 276 21.98 30.06 -19.56
C ASN A 276 20.61 29.39 -19.50
N SER A 277 20.42 28.26 -20.19
CA SER A 277 19.18 27.51 -20.10
C SER A 277 19.02 26.91 -18.70
N PRO A 278 17.77 26.82 -18.16
CA PRO A 278 17.53 26.17 -16.86
C PRO A 278 18.02 24.73 -16.80
N GLY A 279 18.02 23.99 -17.91
CA GLY A 279 18.39 22.57 -17.97
C GLY A 279 17.38 21.66 -17.31
N SER A 280 17.62 20.35 -17.42
CA SER A 280 16.82 19.33 -16.77
C SER A 280 17.30 19.09 -15.34
N PRO A 281 16.44 19.13 -14.31
CA PRO A 281 16.82 18.79 -12.94
C PRO A 281 17.35 17.37 -12.79
N TRP A 282 16.97 16.45 -13.67
CA TRP A 282 17.44 15.07 -13.67
C TRP A 282 18.88 14.88 -14.21
N ALA A 283 19.45 15.93 -14.83
CA ALA A 283 20.87 15.96 -15.16
C ALA A 283 21.69 16.44 -13.97
N ILE A 284 21.80 15.58 -12.94
CA ILE A 284 22.31 15.91 -11.61
C ILE A 284 23.83 16.06 -11.60
N GLY A 285 24.31 17.17 -11.01
CA GLY A 285 25.70 17.39 -10.64
C GLY A 285 26.45 18.36 -11.55
N ASN A 286 27.24 19.23 -10.92
CA ASN A 286 28.22 20.11 -11.54
C ASN A 286 29.30 20.47 -10.51
N GLN A 287 30.09 21.55 -10.75
CA GLN A 287 31.14 21.99 -9.83
C GLN A 287 30.63 22.38 -8.43
N ALA A 288 29.32 22.70 -8.29
CA ALA A 288 28.70 23.05 -6.99
C ALA A 288 28.33 21.80 -6.16
N GLY A 289 28.42 20.60 -6.73
CA GLY A 289 28.16 19.35 -6.03
C GLY A 289 27.32 18.35 -6.81
N GLY A 290 26.91 17.28 -6.14
CA GLY A 290 26.14 16.17 -6.67
C GLY A 290 24.82 15.92 -5.91
N HIS A 291 24.53 14.65 -5.70
CA HIS A 291 23.26 14.18 -5.07
C HIS A 291 23.05 14.58 -3.60
N ASP A 292 24.08 15.06 -2.93
CA ASP A 292 24.04 15.57 -1.55
C ASP A 292 24.18 17.10 -1.46
N SER A 293 23.90 17.79 -2.56
CA SER A 293 24.04 19.25 -2.64
C SER A 293 22.76 19.89 -3.17
N ILE A 294 22.51 21.13 -2.75
CA ILE A 294 21.40 21.95 -3.24
C ILE A 294 21.89 22.78 -4.44
N ASP A 295 21.05 22.89 -5.47
CA ASP A 295 21.29 23.86 -6.57
C ASP A 295 21.42 25.28 -6.00
N PRO A 296 22.52 26.01 -6.28
CA PRO A 296 22.72 27.37 -5.76
C PRO A 296 21.58 28.34 -6.10
N GLY A 297 20.85 28.10 -7.18
CA GLY A 297 19.68 28.89 -7.57
C GLY A 297 18.48 28.70 -6.63
N LEU A 298 18.40 27.57 -5.94
CA LEU A 298 17.36 27.26 -4.96
C LEU A 298 17.71 27.77 -3.54
N GLY A 299 18.98 27.96 -3.23
CA GLY A 299 19.44 28.40 -1.93
C GLY A 299 20.42 27.45 -1.24
N THR A 300 20.33 27.34 0.07
CA THR A 300 21.20 26.55 0.92
C THR A 300 20.47 25.38 1.57
N ILE A 301 21.22 24.44 2.18
CA ILE A 301 20.63 23.37 3.03
C ILE A 301 19.73 23.96 4.12
N ALA A 302 20.14 25.03 4.78
CA ALA A 302 19.32 25.70 5.81
C ALA A 302 18.00 26.27 5.26
N ASP A 303 17.99 26.74 3.99
CA ASP A 303 16.76 27.18 3.33
C ASP A 303 15.84 25.98 3.03
N PHE A 304 16.41 24.86 2.62
CA PHE A 304 15.66 23.61 2.41
C PHE A 304 15.06 23.05 3.71
N GLU A 305 15.85 23.00 4.80
CA GLU A 305 15.35 22.60 6.12
C GLU A 305 14.21 23.52 6.60
N HIS A 306 14.33 24.82 6.34
CA HIS A 306 13.25 25.76 6.65
C HIS A 306 12.01 25.52 5.80
N PHE A 307 12.16 25.17 4.52
CA PHE A 307 11.06 24.80 3.64
C PHE A 307 10.33 23.56 4.20
N ILE A 308 11.07 22.52 4.58
CA ILE A 308 10.51 21.31 5.23
C ILE A 308 9.77 21.70 6.53
N ALA A 309 10.39 22.50 7.38
CA ALA A 309 9.80 22.91 8.66
C ALA A 309 8.51 23.73 8.44
N THR A 310 8.47 24.56 7.40
CA THR A 310 7.28 25.34 7.03
C THR A 310 6.17 24.43 6.52
N GLY A 311 6.48 23.46 5.64
CA GLY A 311 5.54 22.44 5.18
C GLY A 311 4.95 21.64 6.33
N ASN A 312 5.79 21.15 7.24
CA ASN A 312 5.37 20.38 8.41
C ASN A 312 4.39 21.14 9.33
N LYS A 313 4.56 22.45 9.50
CA LYS A 313 3.61 23.30 10.26
C LYS A 313 2.23 23.35 9.60
N LEU A 314 2.16 23.16 8.29
CA LEU A 314 0.92 23.12 7.51
C LEU A 314 0.38 21.70 7.32
N GLY A 315 1.02 20.69 7.93
CA GLY A 315 0.65 19.27 7.76
C GLY A 315 1.12 18.64 6.45
N ILE A 316 2.06 19.29 5.74
CA ILE A 316 2.62 18.83 4.47
C ILE A 316 4.01 18.25 4.72
N GLU A 317 4.24 17.01 4.35
CA GLU A 317 5.58 16.40 4.29
C GLU A 317 6.22 16.66 2.93
N THR A 318 7.54 16.86 2.92
CA THR A 318 8.31 17.05 1.69
C THR A 318 8.85 15.70 1.20
N ALA A 319 8.54 15.37 -0.05
CA ALA A 319 9.17 14.29 -0.80
C ALA A 319 10.21 14.88 -1.77
N ILE A 320 11.36 14.22 -1.92
CA ILE A 320 12.36 14.58 -2.94
C ILE A 320 12.53 13.44 -3.94
N ASP A 321 13.00 13.80 -5.12
CA ASP A 321 13.37 12.83 -6.15
C ASP A 321 14.70 12.15 -5.81
N PHE A 322 14.77 10.85 -5.99
CA PHE A 322 16.00 10.07 -5.94
C PHE A 322 16.26 9.43 -7.31
N ALA A 323 16.97 10.19 -8.16
CA ALA A 323 17.34 9.78 -9.50
C ALA A 323 18.79 9.27 -9.51
N VAL A 324 18.98 7.97 -9.71
CA VAL A 324 20.28 7.31 -9.68
C VAL A 324 20.94 7.42 -11.07
N GLN A 325 21.38 8.63 -11.39
CA GLN A 325 22.04 9.02 -12.66
C GLN A 325 22.77 10.34 -12.48
N CYS A 326 23.72 10.65 -13.34
CA CYS A 326 24.58 11.81 -13.24
C CYS A 326 24.57 12.65 -14.53
N SER A 327 24.85 13.96 -14.41
CA SER A 327 25.27 14.73 -15.57
C SER A 327 26.73 14.38 -15.95
N PRO A 328 27.19 14.76 -17.14
CA PRO A 328 28.63 14.66 -17.49
C PRO A 328 29.57 15.42 -16.55
N ASP A 329 29.06 16.45 -15.85
CA ASP A 329 29.83 17.33 -14.98
C ASP A 329 29.80 16.91 -13.49
N HIS A 330 29.13 15.80 -13.16
CA HIS A 330 28.98 15.30 -11.79
C HIS A 330 30.36 14.94 -11.19
N PRO A 331 30.64 15.26 -9.92
CA PRO A 331 31.89 14.89 -9.26
C PRO A 331 32.29 13.41 -9.43
N TRP A 332 31.32 12.50 -9.34
CA TRP A 332 31.58 11.04 -9.47
C TRP A 332 32.11 10.64 -10.85
N VAL A 333 31.81 11.38 -11.93
CA VAL A 333 32.36 11.07 -13.27
C VAL A 333 33.87 11.13 -13.27
N ARG A 334 34.44 12.05 -12.48
CA ARG A 334 35.91 12.22 -12.33
C ARG A 334 36.47 11.35 -11.19
N GLU A 335 35.73 11.23 -10.08
CA GLU A 335 36.23 10.59 -8.85
C GLU A 335 36.05 9.08 -8.89
N HIS A 336 35.05 8.60 -9.60
CA HIS A 336 34.66 7.20 -9.74
C HIS A 336 34.33 6.84 -11.20
N PRO A 337 35.26 7.01 -12.15
CA PRO A 337 34.99 6.72 -13.57
C PRO A 337 34.54 5.27 -13.80
N GLU A 338 34.91 4.34 -12.91
CA GLU A 338 34.54 2.94 -12.93
C GLU A 338 33.02 2.71 -12.69
N TRP A 339 32.29 3.70 -12.20
CA TRP A 339 30.84 3.62 -12.02
C TRP A 339 30.04 3.94 -13.29
N PHE A 340 30.73 4.15 -14.42
CA PHE A 340 30.10 4.48 -15.69
C PHE A 340 30.56 3.56 -16.80
N SER A 341 29.63 3.20 -17.70
CA SER A 341 29.97 2.39 -18.88
C SER A 341 30.66 3.23 -19.96
N HIS A 342 31.84 2.78 -20.38
CA HIS A 342 32.62 3.45 -21.43
C HIS A 342 32.44 2.76 -22.78
N ARG A 343 32.37 3.58 -23.85
CA ARG A 343 32.39 3.11 -25.23
C ARG A 343 33.85 2.81 -25.66
N PRO A 344 34.02 2.06 -26.76
CA PRO A 344 35.41 1.76 -27.25
C PRO A 344 36.27 2.97 -27.56
N ASP A 345 35.69 4.12 -27.87
CA ASP A 345 36.36 5.40 -28.10
C ASP A 345 36.75 6.15 -26.81
N GLY A 346 36.42 5.57 -25.64
CA GLY A 346 36.65 6.16 -24.33
C GLY A 346 35.57 7.11 -23.85
N SER A 347 34.54 7.43 -24.65
CA SER A 347 33.41 8.24 -24.22
C SER A 347 32.49 7.44 -23.28
N ILE A 348 31.87 8.15 -22.34
CA ILE A 348 30.86 7.53 -21.45
C ILE A 348 29.52 7.41 -22.21
N LYS A 349 28.84 6.30 -22.02
CA LYS A 349 27.52 6.06 -22.61
C LYS A 349 26.48 6.93 -21.91
N TYR A 350 25.78 7.79 -22.69
CA TYR A 350 24.66 8.58 -22.17
C TYR A 350 23.34 7.78 -22.18
N ALA A 351 22.33 8.27 -21.44
CA ALA A 351 21.02 7.67 -21.40
C ALA A 351 20.26 7.84 -22.71
N GLU A 352 19.64 6.78 -23.19
CA GLU A 352 18.86 6.79 -24.42
C GLU A 352 17.68 5.81 -24.32
N ASN A 353 16.56 6.19 -24.96
CA ASN A 353 15.43 5.32 -25.22
C ASN A 353 14.97 5.61 -26.65
N PRO A 354 15.64 5.01 -27.64
CA PRO A 354 15.48 5.40 -29.05
C PRO A 354 14.01 5.49 -29.50
N PRO A 355 13.66 6.59 -30.20
CA PRO A 355 14.55 7.64 -30.75
C PRO A 355 14.94 8.78 -29.79
N LYS A 356 14.51 8.73 -28.50
CA LYS A 356 14.86 9.76 -27.52
C LYS A 356 16.28 9.59 -27.01
N GLU A 357 17.02 10.71 -26.94
CA GLU A 357 18.39 10.78 -26.45
C GLU A 357 18.50 11.82 -25.33
N TYR A 358 19.22 11.45 -24.26
CA TYR A 358 19.44 12.30 -23.08
C TYR A 358 20.96 12.48 -22.90
N GLN A 359 21.58 13.28 -23.78
CA GLN A 359 23.03 13.49 -23.81
C GLN A 359 23.58 14.17 -22.56
N ASP A 360 22.71 14.80 -21.78
CA ASP A 360 22.96 15.44 -20.50
C ASP A 360 22.92 14.48 -19.32
N ILE A 361 22.66 13.17 -19.54
CA ILE A 361 22.52 12.17 -18.49
C ILE A 361 23.43 10.95 -18.74
N TYR A 362 24.28 10.64 -17.78
CA TYR A 362 25.09 9.41 -17.72
C TYR A 362 24.46 8.43 -16.72
N PRO A 363 23.95 7.27 -17.18
CA PRO A 363 23.49 6.20 -16.31
C PRO A 363 24.64 5.64 -15.47
N ILE A 364 24.35 5.30 -14.22
CA ILE A 364 25.28 4.57 -13.35
C ILE A 364 25.28 3.09 -13.74
N ASP A 365 26.46 2.51 -13.83
CA ASP A 365 26.68 1.10 -14.14
C ASP A 365 26.76 0.26 -12.87
N PHE A 366 25.72 -0.53 -12.62
CA PHE A 366 25.66 -1.43 -11.48
C PHE A 366 26.49 -2.71 -11.65
N ASP A 367 27.01 -2.97 -12.85
CA ASP A 367 27.94 -4.08 -13.11
C ASP A 367 29.42 -3.66 -12.89
N THR A 368 29.64 -2.47 -12.34
CA THR A 368 30.95 -1.96 -11.94
C THR A 368 31.70 -2.92 -11.02
N LYS A 369 33.04 -2.89 -11.08
CA LYS A 369 33.90 -3.65 -10.16
C LYS A 369 33.81 -3.16 -8.72
N ASP A 370 33.44 -1.89 -8.49
CA ASP A 370 33.23 -1.30 -7.17
C ASP A 370 31.75 -1.19 -6.80
N GLN A 371 30.99 -2.28 -6.96
CA GLN A 371 29.58 -2.32 -6.53
C GLN A 371 29.39 -1.95 -5.06
N ALA A 372 30.30 -2.41 -4.20
CA ALA A 372 30.20 -2.15 -2.76
C ALA A 372 30.43 -0.67 -2.42
N GLY A 373 31.33 0.03 -3.10
CA GLY A 373 31.54 1.47 -2.97
C GLY A 373 30.31 2.24 -3.44
N LEU A 374 29.84 1.93 -4.64
CA LEU A 374 28.64 2.53 -5.22
C LEU A 374 27.41 2.38 -4.31
N MET A 375 27.14 1.16 -3.82
CA MET A 375 26.00 0.90 -2.95
C MET A 375 26.09 1.68 -1.64
N ARG A 376 27.28 1.73 -0.99
CA ARG A 376 27.48 2.51 0.24
C ARG A 376 27.27 4.00 0.01
N GLU A 377 27.74 4.52 -1.10
CA GLU A 377 27.61 5.95 -1.43
C GLU A 377 26.13 6.31 -1.68
N LEU A 378 25.38 5.50 -2.42
CA LEU A 378 23.94 5.72 -2.63
C LEU A 378 23.14 5.65 -1.31
N LEU A 379 23.51 4.73 -0.41
CA LEU A 379 22.91 4.67 0.94
C LEU A 379 23.29 5.90 1.76
N ARG A 380 24.55 6.38 1.67
CA ARG A 380 24.99 7.61 2.34
C ARG A 380 24.17 8.81 1.88
N VAL A 381 23.93 8.94 0.58
CA VAL A 381 23.11 10.03 0.02
C VAL A 381 21.70 10.01 0.56
N VAL A 382 21.04 8.84 0.61
CA VAL A 382 19.69 8.73 1.17
C VAL A 382 19.68 9.12 2.66
N ASN A 383 20.63 8.61 3.45
CA ASN A 383 20.74 8.95 4.87
C ASN A 383 21.04 10.44 5.09
N PHE A 384 21.88 11.06 4.26
CA PHE A 384 22.12 12.50 4.29
C PHE A 384 20.82 13.29 4.22
N TRP A 385 19.93 12.97 3.30
CA TRP A 385 18.65 13.67 3.18
C TRP A 385 17.68 13.34 4.32
N ILE A 386 17.73 12.14 4.88
CA ILE A 386 16.97 11.78 6.09
C ILE A 386 17.42 12.64 7.27
N ASP A 387 18.73 12.82 7.45
CA ASP A 387 19.30 13.66 8.51
C ASP A 387 18.88 15.14 8.37
N HIS A 388 18.57 15.59 7.13
CA HIS A 388 18.02 16.91 6.84
C HIS A 388 16.48 16.96 6.81
N GLY A 389 15.80 15.91 7.32
CA GLY A 389 14.36 15.90 7.57
C GLY A 389 13.48 15.31 6.47
N VAL A 390 14.07 14.76 5.41
CA VAL A 390 13.32 14.06 4.34
C VAL A 390 12.85 12.70 4.84
N LYS A 391 11.56 12.40 4.66
CA LYS A 391 10.96 11.12 5.04
C LYS A 391 10.31 10.39 3.86
N ILE A 392 10.33 10.97 2.69
CA ILE A 392 9.70 10.41 1.50
C ILE A 392 10.62 10.62 0.29
N PHE A 393 10.89 9.53 -0.43
CA PHE A 393 11.65 9.55 -1.67
C PHE A 393 10.77 9.06 -2.82
N ARG A 394 10.61 9.87 -3.86
CA ARG A 394 10.14 9.39 -5.16
C ARG A 394 11.35 8.94 -5.95
N VAL A 395 11.34 7.73 -6.41
CA VAL A 395 12.49 7.13 -7.10
C VAL A 395 12.26 7.13 -8.60
N ASP A 396 13.15 7.81 -9.30
CA ASP A 396 13.14 7.94 -10.75
C ASP A 396 13.56 6.63 -11.44
N ASN A 397 12.73 6.13 -12.34
CA ASN A 397 13.01 4.96 -13.18
C ASN A 397 13.71 3.78 -12.45
N PRO A 398 13.18 3.28 -11.31
CA PRO A 398 13.84 2.20 -10.56
C PRO A 398 13.95 0.88 -11.35
N HIS A 399 13.12 0.71 -12.37
CA HIS A 399 13.11 -0.48 -13.23
C HIS A 399 14.34 -0.58 -14.15
N THR A 400 15.16 0.46 -14.24
CA THR A 400 16.42 0.47 -14.99
C THR A 400 17.62 0.09 -14.14
N LYS A 401 17.42 -0.22 -12.87
CA LYS A 401 18.47 -0.61 -11.91
C LYS A 401 18.12 -2.01 -11.34
N PRO A 402 19.12 -2.73 -10.78
CA PRO A 402 18.89 -4.07 -10.24
C PRO A 402 17.86 -4.08 -9.10
N VAL A 403 16.88 -4.99 -9.15
CA VAL A 403 15.88 -5.15 -8.08
C VAL A 403 16.54 -5.47 -6.74
N ALA A 404 17.61 -6.27 -6.74
CA ALA A 404 18.35 -6.62 -5.53
C ALA A 404 19.00 -5.40 -4.85
N PHE A 405 19.41 -4.40 -5.62
CA PHE A 405 19.88 -3.12 -5.08
C PHE A 405 18.77 -2.41 -4.30
N TRP A 406 17.57 -2.31 -4.87
CA TRP A 406 16.43 -1.67 -4.18
C TRP A 406 16.00 -2.41 -2.93
N GLU A 407 15.94 -3.76 -2.98
CA GLU A 407 15.63 -4.58 -1.81
C GLU A 407 16.62 -4.32 -0.67
N TRP A 408 17.91 -4.24 -1.00
CA TRP A 408 18.97 -3.95 -0.04
C TRP A 408 18.90 -2.51 0.48
N LEU A 409 18.78 -1.50 -0.40
CA LEU A 409 18.78 -0.07 -0.02
C LEU A 409 17.60 0.25 0.88
N ILE A 410 16.39 -0.09 0.43
CA ILE A 410 15.15 0.18 1.17
C ILE A 410 15.17 -0.60 2.49
N GLY A 411 15.59 -1.87 2.47
CA GLY A 411 15.72 -2.67 3.68
C GLY A 411 16.72 -2.09 4.68
N SER A 412 17.86 -1.56 4.22
CA SER A 412 18.88 -0.91 5.06
C SER A 412 18.37 0.39 5.68
N VAL A 413 17.71 1.22 4.89
CA VAL A 413 17.12 2.47 5.38
C VAL A 413 16.02 2.18 6.41
N GLN A 414 15.07 1.33 6.08
CA GLN A 414 13.92 1.04 6.95
C GLN A 414 14.28 0.25 8.21
N ALA A 415 15.45 -0.36 8.29
CA ALA A 415 15.95 -0.96 9.53
C ALA A 415 16.23 0.09 10.62
N SER A 416 16.64 1.31 10.24
CA SER A 416 16.94 2.43 11.15
C SER A 416 15.86 3.51 11.13
N HIS A 417 15.20 3.69 9.98
CA HIS A 417 14.21 4.72 9.71
C HIS A 417 12.95 4.10 9.09
N PRO A 418 12.18 3.31 9.88
CA PRO A 418 11.00 2.61 9.38
C PRO A 418 9.90 3.57 8.87
N GLU A 419 9.93 4.83 9.30
CA GLU A 419 8.99 5.88 8.85
C GLU A 419 9.25 6.38 7.43
N VAL A 420 10.39 6.04 6.82
CA VAL A 420 10.75 6.50 5.47
C VAL A 420 9.98 5.72 4.41
N LEU A 421 9.36 6.46 3.49
CA LEU A 421 8.56 5.93 2.40
C LEU A 421 9.29 6.06 1.06
N PHE A 422 9.14 5.07 0.20
CA PHE A 422 9.67 5.06 -1.16
C PHE A 422 8.55 4.87 -2.17
N LEU A 423 8.38 5.83 -3.09
CA LEU A 423 7.44 5.77 -4.21
C LEU A 423 8.20 5.43 -5.50
N ALA A 424 7.87 4.30 -6.12
CA ALA A 424 8.47 3.88 -7.38
C ALA A 424 7.79 4.54 -8.58
N GLU A 425 8.54 5.28 -9.38
CA GLU A 425 8.12 5.63 -10.74
C GLU A 425 8.58 4.55 -11.72
N ALA A 426 7.73 3.56 -11.93
CA ALA A 426 8.11 2.39 -12.71
C ALA A 426 7.08 2.08 -13.81
N PHE A 427 7.02 2.94 -14.84
CA PHE A 427 6.21 2.69 -16.04
C PHE A 427 6.90 1.64 -16.92
N THR A 428 6.78 0.38 -16.54
CA THR A 428 7.47 -0.75 -17.14
C THR A 428 6.56 -1.97 -17.26
N ARG A 429 7.09 -3.09 -17.73
CA ARG A 429 6.34 -4.35 -17.85
C ARG A 429 5.75 -4.79 -16.51
N PRO A 430 4.52 -5.36 -16.49
CA PRO A 430 3.81 -5.69 -15.25
C PRO A 430 4.60 -6.53 -14.25
N LYS A 431 5.36 -7.53 -14.74
CA LYS A 431 6.17 -8.40 -13.84
C LYS A 431 7.26 -7.62 -13.11
N LEU A 432 7.92 -6.67 -13.81
CA LEU A 432 8.97 -5.86 -13.20
C LEU A 432 8.38 -4.83 -12.21
N MET A 433 7.24 -4.21 -12.55
CA MET A 433 6.52 -3.33 -11.64
C MET A 433 6.12 -4.08 -10.34
N LYS A 434 5.57 -5.29 -10.48
CA LYS A 434 5.18 -6.14 -9.34
C LYS A 434 6.36 -6.51 -8.45
N VAL A 435 7.51 -6.89 -9.01
CA VAL A 435 8.67 -7.28 -8.21
C VAL A 435 9.31 -6.09 -7.49
N LEU A 436 9.31 -4.90 -8.07
CA LEU A 436 9.75 -3.68 -7.37
C LEU A 436 8.88 -3.40 -6.14
N ALA A 437 7.56 -3.49 -6.27
CA ALA A 437 6.67 -3.35 -5.13
C ALA A 437 6.96 -4.39 -4.02
N LYS A 438 7.26 -5.64 -4.38
CA LYS A 438 7.67 -6.70 -3.43
C LYS A 438 9.02 -6.41 -2.78
N ALA A 439 9.97 -5.83 -3.52
CA ALA A 439 11.32 -5.54 -3.07
C ALA A 439 11.42 -4.43 -2.00
N GLY A 440 10.31 -3.75 -1.69
CA GLY A 440 10.26 -2.80 -0.56
C GLY A 440 9.66 -1.44 -0.89
N PHE A 441 9.43 -1.09 -2.15
CA PHE A 441 8.78 0.18 -2.47
C PHE A 441 7.42 0.28 -1.77
N THR A 442 7.24 1.35 -0.99
CA THR A 442 6.05 1.56 -0.16
C THR A 442 4.80 1.79 -1.00
N GLN A 443 4.95 2.59 -2.07
CA GLN A 443 3.93 2.92 -3.05
C GLN A 443 4.53 2.81 -4.46
N SER A 444 3.67 2.71 -5.47
CA SER A 444 4.07 2.68 -6.87
C SER A 444 3.13 3.52 -7.73
N TYR A 445 3.68 4.25 -8.70
CA TYR A 445 2.89 4.74 -9.82
C TYR A 445 2.20 3.55 -10.49
N SER A 446 1.15 3.83 -11.25
CA SER A 446 0.29 2.81 -11.80
C SER A 446 -0.07 3.10 -13.25
N TYR A 447 -0.70 2.16 -13.94
CA TYR A 447 -1.19 2.36 -15.30
C TYR A 447 -2.48 3.19 -15.38
N PHE A 448 -2.96 3.75 -14.27
CA PHE A 448 -4.17 4.58 -14.22
C PHE A 448 -4.19 5.65 -15.30
N THR A 449 -3.07 6.33 -15.55
CA THR A 449 -2.94 7.40 -16.55
C THR A 449 -3.46 7.00 -17.93
N TRP A 450 -3.31 5.73 -18.32
CA TRP A 450 -3.71 5.20 -19.63
C TRP A 450 -4.98 4.34 -19.59
N ARG A 451 -5.66 4.26 -18.45
CA ARG A 451 -6.94 3.56 -18.31
C ARG A 451 -8.07 4.57 -18.34
N ASN A 452 -8.82 4.60 -19.44
CA ASN A 452 -9.83 5.63 -19.69
C ASN A 452 -11.25 5.06 -19.89
N THR A 453 -11.37 3.80 -20.29
CA THR A 453 -12.67 3.14 -20.45
C THR A 453 -13.11 2.43 -19.18
N LYS A 454 -14.42 2.17 -19.05
CA LYS A 454 -15.01 1.41 -17.95
C LYS A 454 -14.33 0.04 -17.79
N LEU A 455 -14.17 -0.69 -18.90
CA LEU A 455 -13.55 -2.02 -18.89
C LEU A 455 -12.11 -1.96 -18.38
N GLU A 456 -11.28 -1.08 -18.94
CA GLU A 456 -9.88 -0.95 -18.57
C GLU A 456 -9.70 -0.59 -17.08
N LEU A 457 -10.52 0.34 -16.57
CA LEU A 457 -10.47 0.74 -15.17
C LEU A 457 -10.92 -0.41 -14.26
N THR A 458 -12.02 -1.08 -14.61
CA THR A 458 -12.56 -2.20 -13.81
C THR A 458 -11.57 -3.36 -13.75
N GLU A 459 -11.04 -3.81 -14.89
CA GLU A 459 -10.07 -4.91 -14.95
C GLU A 459 -8.80 -4.58 -14.14
N TYR A 460 -8.24 -3.39 -14.36
CA TYR A 460 -7.00 -3.01 -13.71
C TYR A 460 -7.14 -2.84 -12.20
N LEU A 461 -8.20 -2.17 -11.73
CA LEU A 461 -8.42 -1.99 -10.30
C LEU A 461 -8.82 -3.30 -9.61
N THR A 462 -9.54 -4.20 -10.30
CA THR A 462 -9.82 -5.55 -9.81
C THR A 462 -8.53 -6.36 -9.65
N GLU A 463 -7.60 -6.29 -10.61
CA GLU A 463 -6.28 -6.91 -10.46
C GLU A 463 -5.56 -6.42 -9.19
N LEU A 464 -5.55 -5.10 -8.97
CA LEU A 464 -4.88 -4.49 -7.81
C LEU A 464 -5.50 -4.88 -6.47
N THR A 465 -6.83 -5.01 -6.40
CA THR A 465 -7.57 -5.14 -5.13
C THR A 465 -7.99 -6.56 -4.78
N GLN A 466 -8.11 -7.45 -5.78
CA GLN A 466 -8.68 -8.79 -5.59
C GLN A 466 -7.72 -9.95 -5.90
N THR A 467 -6.50 -9.64 -6.38
CA THR A 467 -5.46 -10.67 -6.55
C THR A 467 -4.42 -10.58 -5.44
N ALA A 468 -3.41 -11.45 -5.49
CA ALA A 468 -2.27 -11.40 -4.56
C ALA A 468 -1.56 -10.03 -4.54
N MET A 469 -1.81 -9.14 -5.51
CA MET A 469 -1.26 -7.78 -5.51
C MET A 469 -1.71 -6.96 -4.31
N ARG A 470 -2.89 -7.20 -3.78
CA ARG A 470 -3.41 -6.56 -2.57
C ARG A 470 -2.47 -6.62 -1.37
N GLU A 471 -1.64 -7.64 -1.32
CA GLU A 471 -0.75 -7.90 -0.19
C GLU A 471 0.54 -7.06 -0.21
N TYR A 472 0.94 -6.55 -1.40
CA TYR A 472 2.23 -5.90 -1.53
C TYR A 472 2.24 -4.64 -2.41
N PHE A 473 1.23 -4.40 -3.25
CA PHE A 473 1.18 -3.27 -4.18
C PHE A 473 0.23 -2.19 -3.65
N ARG A 474 0.73 -0.98 -3.39
CA ARG A 474 -0.09 0.18 -3.03
C ARG A 474 -0.04 1.19 -4.18
N PRO A 475 -1.12 1.33 -4.95
CA PRO A 475 -1.14 2.24 -6.09
C PRO A 475 -1.22 3.69 -5.65
N ASN A 476 -0.37 4.54 -6.25
CA ASN A 476 -0.51 5.99 -6.22
C ASN A 476 -0.98 6.45 -7.61
N LEU A 477 -2.19 6.98 -7.69
CA LEU A 477 -2.84 7.34 -8.96
C LEU A 477 -2.53 8.79 -9.32
N PHE A 478 -1.39 9.04 -9.97
CA PHE A 478 -1.13 10.36 -10.53
C PHE A 478 -2.03 10.64 -11.75
N THR A 479 -2.67 11.81 -11.77
CA THR A 479 -3.53 12.24 -12.89
C THR A 479 -2.72 12.69 -14.09
N ASN A 480 -1.57 13.31 -13.82
CA ASN A 480 -0.57 13.80 -14.76
C ASN A 480 0.80 13.83 -14.10
N THR A 481 1.86 13.87 -14.88
CA THR A 481 3.25 14.11 -14.43
C THR A 481 3.92 15.08 -15.37
N PRO A 482 5.11 15.61 -15.08
CA PRO A 482 5.86 16.45 -16.05
C PRO A 482 6.13 15.78 -17.40
N ASP A 483 6.11 14.45 -17.45
CA ASP A 483 6.33 13.63 -18.65
C ASP A 483 5.05 13.16 -19.34
N ILE A 484 3.91 13.21 -18.62
CA ILE A 484 2.69 12.55 -19.09
C ILE A 484 1.49 13.49 -18.95
N LEU A 485 1.08 14.05 -20.06
CA LEU A 485 -0.21 14.68 -20.27
C LEU A 485 -1.03 13.79 -21.19
N SER A 486 -1.89 12.95 -20.61
CA SER A 486 -2.65 11.95 -21.37
C SER A 486 -3.60 12.58 -22.41
N PRO A 487 -3.91 11.89 -23.53
CA PRO A 487 -4.76 12.43 -24.58
C PRO A 487 -6.13 12.92 -24.09
N ILE A 488 -6.70 12.27 -23.08
CA ILE A 488 -7.99 12.69 -22.49
C ILE A 488 -7.89 14.07 -21.83
N LEU A 489 -6.77 14.39 -21.18
CA LEU A 489 -6.53 15.71 -20.60
C LEU A 489 -6.19 16.77 -21.66
N GLN A 490 -5.48 16.38 -22.74
CA GLN A 490 -5.19 17.28 -23.84
C GLN A 490 -6.46 17.80 -24.52
N GLN A 491 -7.49 16.95 -24.65
CA GLN A 491 -8.66 17.19 -25.49
C GLN A 491 -9.93 17.53 -24.70
N GLY A 492 -10.11 16.95 -23.52
CA GLY A 492 -11.40 16.98 -22.81
C GLY A 492 -11.62 18.21 -21.91
N GLY A 493 -10.71 19.19 -21.93
CA GLY A 493 -10.86 20.45 -21.20
C GLY A 493 -11.11 20.26 -19.70
N VAL A 494 -11.70 21.27 -19.05
CA VAL A 494 -11.97 21.29 -17.60
C VAL A 494 -12.75 20.05 -17.13
N ALA A 495 -13.67 19.54 -17.97
CA ALA A 495 -14.46 18.36 -17.64
C ALA A 495 -13.59 17.12 -17.43
N ALA A 496 -12.60 16.89 -18.32
CA ALA A 496 -11.66 15.78 -18.18
C ALA A 496 -10.79 15.92 -16.92
N PHE A 497 -10.30 17.11 -16.59
CA PHE A 497 -9.53 17.34 -15.37
C PHE A 497 -10.35 17.05 -14.12
N ARG A 498 -11.59 17.51 -14.03
CA ARG A 498 -12.49 17.19 -12.91
C ARG A 498 -12.81 15.71 -12.83
N MET A 499 -13.11 15.06 -13.94
CA MET A 499 -13.41 13.63 -14.02
C MET A 499 -12.22 12.78 -13.57
N ARG A 500 -11.02 13.03 -14.13
CA ARG A 500 -9.81 12.28 -13.77
C ARG A 500 -9.40 12.49 -12.31
N LEU A 501 -9.61 13.71 -11.78
CA LEU A 501 -9.39 13.98 -10.35
C LEU A 501 -10.29 13.11 -9.46
N VAL A 502 -11.60 13.08 -9.75
CA VAL A 502 -12.54 12.26 -8.94
C VAL A 502 -12.16 10.79 -9.00
N LEU A 503 -11.86 10.27 -10.20
CA LEU A 503 -11.41 8.88 -10.36
C LEU A 503 -10.14 8.59 -9.54
N ALA A 504 -9.09 9.40 -9.68
CA ALA A 504 -7.83 9.20 -8.95
C ALA A 504 -8.04 9.28 -7.43
N ALA A 505 -8.80 10.27 -6.99
CA ALA A 505 -9.02 10.59 -5.59
C ALA A 505 -9.92 9.59 -4.85
N THR A 506 -10.75 8.82 -5.55
CA THR A 506 -11.73 7.93 -4.92
C THR A 506 -11.53 6.45 -5.24
N LEU A 507 -10.89 6.08 -6.37
CA LEU A 507 -10.52 4.70 -6.67
C LEU A 507 -9.34 4.21 -5.83
N SER A 508 -8.38 5.10 -5.52
CA SER A 508 -7.27 4.79 -4.63
C SER A 508 -7.28 5.66 -3.38
N SER A 509 -6.62 5.17 -2.34
CA SER A 509 -6.36 5.93 -1.12
C SER A 509 -5.14 6.87 -1.25
N SER A 510 -4.31 6.71 -2.27
CA SER A 510 -3.22 7.62 -2.60
C SER A 510 -3.30 8.10 -4.04
N TYR A 511 -3.23 9.41 -4.24
CA TYR A 511 -3.18 10.00 -5.57
C TYR A 511 -2.33 11.27 -5.60
N GLY A 512 -1.97 11.72 -6.79
CA GLY A 512 -1.19 12.93 -6.98
C GLY A 512 -1.57 13.72 -8.23
N ILE A 513 -1.21 15.01 -8.21
CA ILE A 513 -1.23 15.89 -9.37
C ILE A 513 0.14 16.56 -9.54
N TYR A 514 0.50 16.88 -10.77
CA TYR A 514 1.58 17.80 -11.10
C TYR A 514 1.03 19.22 -11.25
N SER A 515 1.76 20.20 -10.72
CA SER A 515 1.37 21.62 -10.71
C SER A 515 1.03 22.16 -12.12
N GLY A 516 -0.04 22.96 -12.21
CA GLY A 516 -0.69 23.33 -13.45
C GLY A 516 -1.93 22.51 -13.77
N TYR A 517 -2.11 21.36 -13.11
CA TYR A 517 -3.35 20.59 -13.19
C TYR A 517 -4.55 21.39 -12.70
N GLU A 518 -4.41 22.10 -11.60
CA GLU A 518 -5.43 22.98 -11.05
C GLU A 518 -5.79 24.16 -11.97
N LEU A 519 -4.92 24.49 -12.92
CA LEU A 519 -5.15 25.47 -13.97
C LEU A 519 -5.65 24.83 -15.28
N CYS A 520 -5.84 23.51 -15.31
CA CYS A 520 -6.20 22.75 -16.49
C CYS A 520 -5.22 22.98 -17.66
N GLU A 521 -3.90 23.00 -17.39
CA GLU A 521 -2.89 23.10 -18.42
C GLU A 521 -2.91 21.86 -19.32
N ASN A 522 -3.23 22.01 -20.60
CA ASN A 522 -3.52 20.91 -21.52
C ASN A 522 -2.76 20.95 -22.85
N LEU A 523 -1.74 21.81 -22.98
CA LEU A 523 -0.98 21.92 -24.20
C LEU A 523 0.17 20.92 -24.24
N ALA A 524 0.16 20.03 -25.22
CA ALA A 524 1.19 19.03 -25.45
C ALA A 524 2.03 19.34 -26.69
N VAL A 525 3.24 18.77 -26.75
CA VAL A 525 3.99 18.69 -28.01
C VAL A 525 3.19 17.80 -28.97
N PRO A 526 2.90 18.27 -30.20
CA PRO A 526 2.00 17.55 -31.12
C PRO A 526 2.37 16.08 -31.32
N GLY A 527 1.41 15.20 -31.13
CA GLY A 527 1.56 13.74 -31.29
C GLY A 527 2.30 13.05 -30.15
N THR A 528 2.51 13.70 -29.03
CA THR A 528 3.14 13.15 -27.83
C THR A 528 2.29 13.36 -26.57
N GLU A 529 2.69 12.79 -25.46
CA GLU A 529 2.14 13.05 -24.13
C GLU A 529 2.97 14.08 -23.35
N GLU A 530 4.00 14.67 -23.94
CA GLU A 530 4.85 15.67 -23.28
C GLU A 530 4.22 17.05 -23.31
N TYR A 531 4.32 17.77 -22.21
CA TYR A 531 3.87 19.17 -22.16
C TYR A 531 4.68 20.04 -23.14
N LEU A 532 3.96 20.87 -23.89
CA LEU A 532 4.60 21.94 -24.67
C LEU A 532 5.22 22.97 -23.71
N ASN A 533 6.46 23.38 -23.99
CA ASN A 533 7.24 24.25 -23.10
C ASN A 533 7.29 23.67 -21.68
N SER A 534 7.76 22.43 -21.61
CA SER A 534 7.79 21.65 -20.36
C SER A 534 8.69 22.33 -19.32
N GLU A 535 8.17 22.41 -18.10
CA GLU A 535 8.89 22.91 -16.91
C GLU A 535 10.15 22.09 -16.57
N LYS A 536 10.30 20.90 -17.15
CA LYS A 536 11.54 20.12 -17.08
C LYS A 536 12.73 20.89 -17.69
N TYR A 537 12.50 21.75 -18.66
CA TYR A 537 13.53 22.46 -19.42
C TYR A 537 13.43 23.98 -19.32
N GLU A 538 12.37 24.49 -18.73
CA GLU A 538 12.07 25.92 -18.62
C GLU A 538 11.62 26.28 -17.20
N ILE A 539 11.78 27.56 -16.83
CA ILE A 539 11.14 28.12 -15.63
C ILE A 539 9.77 28.62 -16.05
N LYS A 540 8.72 28.08 -15.42
CA LYS A 540 7.33 28.38 -15.79
C LYS A 540 6.63 29.19 -14.71
N ILE A 541 6.35 30.45 -15.02
CA ILE A 541 5.59 31.32 -14.14
C ILE A 541 4.11 31.16 -14.43
N ARG A 542 3.32 30.89 -13.40
CA ARG A 542 1.87 30.66 -13.50
C ARG A 542 1.08 31.75 -12.81
N ASP A 543 -0.01 32.17 -13.44
CA ASP A 543 -1.05 32.97 -12.80
C ASP A 543 -2.03 32.03 -12.07
N TRP A 544 -1.83 31.87 -10.78
CA TRP A 544 -2.67 31.04 -9.94
C TRP A 544 -4.08 31.58 -9.75
N SER A 545 -4.31 32.89 -10.03
CA SER A 545 -5.63 33.51 -9.96
C SER A 545 -6.44 33.39 -11.26
N ARG A 546 -5.88 32.74 -12.29
CA ARG A 546 -6.49 32.62 -13.62
C ARG A 546 -7.93 32.08 -13.49
N PRO A 547 -8.92 32.75 -14.12
CA PRO A 547 -10.31 32.31 -14.17
C PRO A 547 -10.42 30.90 -14.81
N GLY A 548 -11.35 30.09 -14.32
CA GLY A 548 -11.59 28.73 -14.82
C GLY A 548 -10.65 27.69 -14.24
N ASN A 549 -9.82 28.04 -13.23
CA ASN A 549 -9.09 27.04 -12.45
C ASN A 549 -10.05 26.15 -11.65
N ILE A 550 -9.54 24.99 -11.18
CA ILE A 550 -10.32 24.00 -10.42
C ILE A 550 -9.82 23.83 -8.99
N MET A 551 -9.10 24.80 -8.43
CA MET A 551 -8.54 24.70 -7.07
C MET A 551 -9.61 24.45 -6.01
N GLU A 552 -10.75 25.14 -6.05
CA GLU A 552 -11.86 24.93 -5.12
C GLU A 552 -12.47 23.51 -5.27
N PHE A 553 -12.55 23.00 -6.48
CA PHE A 553 -13.03 21.64 -6.74
C PHE A 553 -12.06 20.61 -6.17
N ILE A 554 -10.74 20.80 -6.34
CA ILE A 554 -9.69 19.95 -5.74
C ILE A 554 -9.81 19.97 -4.21
N ALA A 555 -9.88 21.15 -3.61
CA ALA A 555 -10.05 21.33 -2.17
C ALA A 555 -11.27 20.57 -1.64
N LYS A 556 -12.40 20.67 -2.35
CA LYS A 556 -13.64 19.97 -1.99
C LYS A 556 -13.49 18.45 -2.06
N VAL A 557 -12.93 17.92 -3.15
CA VAL A 557 -12.69 16.47 -3.29
C VAL A 557 -11.75 15.96 -2.20
N ASN A 558 -10.69 16.70 -1.87
CA ASN A 558 -9.75 16.33 -0.79
C ASN A 558 -10.39 16.43 0.59
N ALA A 559 -11.28 17.38 0.85
CA ALA A 559 -12.05 17.44 2.08
C ALA A 559 -12.97 16.19 2.22
N ILE A 560 -13.69 15.86 1.16
CA ILE A 560 -14.54 14.65 1.10
C ILE A 560 -13.70 13.41 1.42
N ARG A 561 -12.50 13.25 0.84
CA ARG A 561 -11.62 12.12 1.12
C ARG A 561 -11.24 12.03 2.60
N ARG A 562 -10.84 13.15 3.20
CA ARG A 562 -10.38 13.18 4.60
C ARG A 562 -11.51 12.88 5.59
N GLU A 563 -12.73 13.32 5.29
CA GLU A 563 -13.89 13.17 6.17
C GLU A 563 -14.54 11.80 6.08
N ASN A 564 -14.24 10.99 5.06
CA ASN A 564 -14.88 9.71 4.83
C ASN A 564 -13.90 8.55 4.88
N LEU A 565 -13.94 7.77 5.98
CA LEU A 565 -13.05 6.60 6.22
C LEU A 565 -13.14 5.56 5.10
N ALA A 566 -14.28 5.44 4.44
CA ALA A 566 -14.45 4.57 3.28
C ALA A 566 -13.43 4.88 2.16
N LEU A 567 -12.95 6.11 2.05
CA LEU A 567 -11.98 6.54 1.03
C LEU A 567 -10.51 6.43 1.49
N HIS A 568 -10.25 5.98 2.74
CA HIS A 568 -8.91 5.83 3.28
C HIS A 568 -8.25 4.49 2.92
N ASP A 569 -8.97 3.59 2.30
CA ASP A 569 -8.46 2.31 1.82
C ASP A 569 -8.75 2.15 0.32
N PHE A 570 -7.91 1.44 -0.41
CA PHE A 570 -8.14 1.10 -1.81
C PHE A 570 -8.67 -0.34 -1.98
N LEU A 571 -8.48 -1.21 -0.97
CA LEU A 571 -8.88 -2.63 -1.03
C LEU A 571 -10.39 -2.87 -0.87
N ASN A 572 -11.12 -1.88 -0.36
CA ASN A 572 -12.55 -1.92 -0.15
C ASN A 572 -13.38 -1.47 -1.37
N LEU A 573 -12.79 -1.55 -2.57
CA LEU A 573 -13.42 -1.15 -3.82
C LEU A 573 -14.33 -2.26 -4.35
N GLU A 574 -15.60 -1.93 -4.58
CA GLU A 574 -16.61 -2.80 -5.18
C GLU A 574 -17.25 -2.09 -6.38
N PHE A 575 -17.04 -2.62 -7.59
CA PHE A 575 -17.66 -2.08 -8.79
C PHE A 575 -19.14 -2.44 -8.84
N LEU A 576 -19.97 -1.47 -9.24
CA LEU A 576 -21.42 -1.60 -9.34
C LEU A 576 -21.84 -1.70 -10.81
N GLU A 577 -22.84 -2.52 -11.10
CA GLU A 577 -23.35 -2.72 -12.45
C GLU A 577 -24.18 -1.54 -12.93
N THR A 578 -23.99 -1.15 -14.17
CA THR A 578 -24.75 -0.13 -14.88
C THR A 578 -25.00 -0.56 -16.32
N ASP A 579 -26.10 -0.09 -16.89
CA ASP A 579 -26.48 -0.30 -18.30
C ASP A 579 -25.78 0.66 -19.28
N SER A 580 -24.72 1.37 -18.84
CA SER A 580 -23.94 2.31 -19.66
C SER A 580 -22.45 1.99 -19.59
N ASP A 581 -21.78 1.97 -20.72
CA ASP A 581 -20.31 1.85 -20.82
C ASP A 581 -19.59 3.19 -20.55
N GLN A 582 -20.32 4.29 -20.55
CA GLN A 582 -19.77 5.63 -20.33
C GLN A 582 -19.84 6.08 -18.86
N ILE A 583 -20.56 5.34 -18.01
CA ILE A 583 -20.64 5.68 -16.60
C ILE A 583 -20.05 4.52 -15.77
N LEU A 584 -18.97 4.84 -15.04
CA LEU A 584 -18.37 3.95 -14.07
C LEU A 584 -18.96 4.21 -12.70
N CYS A 585 -19.46 3.14 -12.06
CA CYS A 585 -20.00 3.20 -10.69
C CYS A 585 -19.30 2.23 -9.78
N TYR A 586 -19.09 2.63 -8.52
CA TYR A 586 -18.49 1.79 -7.49
C TYR A 586 -18.89 2.22 -6.09
N ALA A 587 -18.80 1.29 -5.16
CA ALA A 587 -18.97 1.49 -3.73
C ALA A 587 -17.66 1.34 -2.99
N LYS A 588 -17.52 2.05 -1.88
CA LYS A 588 -16.48 1.88 -0.88
C LYS A 588 -17.08 2.00 0.51
N SER A 589 -16.68 1.13 1.42
CA SER A 589 -17.22 1.14 2.79
C SER A 589 -16.10 1.05 3.83
N SER A 590 -16.29 1.70 4.96
CA SER A 590 -15.47 1.47 6.15
C SER A 590 -15.59 0.01 6.62
N PRO A 591 -14.64 -0.54 7.39
CA PRO A 591 -14.71 -1.92 7.89
C PRO A 591 -15.98 -2.23 8.70
N LYS A 592 -16.52 -1.23 9.39
CA LYS A 592 -17.77 -1.36 10.17
C LYS A 592 -19.03 -1.03 9.38
N LYS A 593 -18.89 -0.66 8.11
CA LYS A 593 -20.00 -0.17 7.25
C LYS A 593 -20.79 1.01 7.84
N ASP A 594 -20.19 1.78 8.74
CA ASP A 594 -20.74 3.01 9.31
C ASP A 594 -20.47 4.25 8.42
N ASN A 595 -19.62 4.10 7.42
CA ASN A 595 -19.37 5.09 6.38
C ASN A 595 -19.35 4.37 5.03
N VAL A 596 -20.32 4.67 4.16
CA VAL A 596 -20.46 4.09 2.82
C VAL A 596 -20.53 5.22 1.80
N ILE A 597 -19.69 5.15 0.79
CA ILE A 597 -19.60 6.09 -0.32
C ILE A 597 -19.88 5.35 -1.63
N LEU A 598 -20.87 5.86 -2.38
CA LEU A 598 -21.13 5.45 -3.76
C LEU A 598 -20.61 6.52 -4.70
N VAL A 599 -19.90 6.12 -5.73
CA VAL A 599 -19.34 7.07 -6.71
C VAL A 599 -19.84 6.69 -8.10
N ALA A 600 -20.31 7.70 -8.85
CA ALA A 600 -20.67 7.57 -10.24
C ALA A 600 -19.89 8.62 -11.05
N VAL A 601 -19.21 8.21 -12.11
CA VAL A 601 -18.36 9.08 -12.94
C VAL A 601 -18.69 8.90 -14.40
N ASN A 602 -18.97 9.99 -15.10
CA ASN A 602 -19.06 10.01 -16.54
C ASN A 602 -17.64 10.03 -17.14
N LEU A 603 -17.30 9.00 -17.93
CA LEU A 603 -15.98 8.81 -18.52
C LEU A 603 -15.82 9.58 -19.86
N ASP A 604 -16.92 10.12 -20.41
CA ASP A 604 -16.91 10.95 -21.60
C ASP A 604 -16.93 12.43 -21.21
N PRO A 605 -15.84 13.19 -21.40
CA PRO A 605 -15.81 14.60 -21.04
C PRO A 605 -16.57 15.52 -22.01
N PHE A 606 -17.14 14.99 -23.10
CA PHE A 606 -17.75 15.76 -24.15
C PHE A 606 -19.28 15.73 -24.14
N SER A 607 -19.90 14.64 -23.64
CA SER A 607 -21.33 14.40 -23.73
C SER A 607 -21.93 13.99 -22.41
N ALA A 608 -23.18 14.39 -22.19
CA ALA A 608 -23.97 13.93 -21.05
C ALA A 608 -24.43 12.48 -21.26
N HIS A 609 -24.24 11.65 -20.25
CA HIS A 609 -24.69 10.25 -20.23
C HIS A 609 -25.60 9.98 -19.04
N TYR A 610 -26.37 8.93 -19.16
CA TYR A 610 -27.24 8.44 -18.09
C TYR A 610 -27.15 6.91 -18.00
N CYS A 611 -27.47 6.40 -16.84
CA CYS A 611 -27.56 4.96 -16.61
C CYS A 611 -28.62 4.62 -15.54
N THR A 612 -29.01 3.38 -15.52
CA THR A 612 -29.61 2.75 -14.35
C THR A 612 -28.50 2.07 -13.56
N LEU A 613 -28.27 2.52 -12.35
CA LEU A 613 -27.30 1.96 -11.43
C LEU A 613 -27.99 0.93 -10.53
N GLU A 614 -27.45 -0.28 -10.47
CA GLU A 614 -27.88 -1.30 -9.51
C GLU A 614 -26.95 -1.29 -8.29
N VAL A 615 -27.53 -1.08 -7.11
CA VAL A 615 -26.81 -1.08 -5.83
C VAL A 615 -27.19 -2.33 -5.05
N PRO A 616 -26.31 -3.31 -4.92
CA PRO A 616 -26.57 -4.50 -4.10
C PRO A 616 -26.84 -4.10 -2.66
N PRO A 617 -27.89 -4.62 -2.02
CA PRO A 617 -28.20 -4.31 -0.62
C PRO A 617 -27.04 -4.58 0.33
N ALA A 618 -26.24 -5.60 0.05
CA ALA A 618 -25.05 -5.94 0.83
C ALA A 618 -23.96 -4.86 0.79
N ALA A 619 -23.83 -4.10 -0.31
CA ALA A 619 -22.85 -3.04 -0.45
C ALA A 619 -23.10 -1.87 0.51
N ILE A 620 -24.38 -1.65 0.87
CA ILE A 620 -24.83 -0.57 1.76
C ILE A 620 -25.40 -1.08 3.10
N ASP A 621 -25.28 -2.38 3.36
CA ASP A 621 -25.82 -3.06 4.54
C ASP A 621 -27.32 -2.77 4.75
N ALA A 622 -28.14 -2.87 3.68
CA ALA A 622 -29.60 -2.66 3.69
C ALA A 622 -30.36 -3.95 3.33
N GLY A 623 -31.65 -3.97 3.61
CA GLY A 623 -32.58 -5.02 3.13
C GLY A 623 -32.93 -4.82 1.64
N PRO A 624 -33.24 -5.90 0.90
CA PRO A 624 -33.67 -5.80 -0.49
C PRO A 624 -34.92 -4.91 -0.64
N GLY A 625 -34.90 -3.99 -1.61
CA GLY A 625 -35.99 -3.06 -1.89
C GLY A 625 -36.23 -1.96 -0.82
N GLN A 626 -35.40 -1.90 0.20
CA GLN A 626 -35.50 -0.89 1.25
C GLN A 626 -34.97 0.46 0.75
N PRO A 627 -35.75 1.55 0.80
CA PRO A 627 -35.28 2.87 0.42
C PRO A 627 -34.25 3.40 1.43
N TYR A 628 -33.31 4.20 0.93
CA TYR A 628 -32.29 4.88 1.73
C TYR A 628 -31.98 6.29 1.18
N ILE A 629 -31.42 7.14 2.03
CA ILE A 629 -31.08 8.51 1.67
C ILE A 629 -29.57 8.55 1.28
N VAL A 630 -29.26 9.22 0.19
CA VAL A 630 -27.91 9.56 -0.21
C VAL A 630 -27.75 11.07 -0.36
N THR A 631 -26.60 11.60 0.09
CA THR A 631 -26.23 12.99 -0.07
C THR A 631 -25.05 13.07 -1.04
N ASP A 632 -25.21 13.80 -2.14
CA ASP A 632 -24.09 14.11 -3.03
C ASP A 632 -23.18 15.15 -2.39
N LEU A 633 -21.98 14.73 -2.02
CA LEU A 633 -20.99 15.54 -1.32
C LEU A 633 -20.40 16.63 -2.21
N LEU A 634 -20.49 16.51 -3.56
CA LEU A 634 -20.05 17.54 -4.50
C LEU A 634 -21.06 18.68 -4.64
N SER A 635 -22.35 18.40 -4.68
CA SER A 635 -23.40 19.40 -4.89
C SER A 635 -24.18 19.76 -3.63
N GLY A 636 -24.20 18.86 -2.64
CA GLY A 636 -25.09 18.96 -1.46
C GLY A 636 -26.51 18.46 -1.72
N ALA A 637 -26.81 17.95 -2.92
CA ALA A 637 -28.13 17.43 -3.25
C ALA A 637 -28.43 16.13 -2.50
N ILE A 638 -29.70 15.95 -2.12
CA ILE A 638 -30.16 14.78 -1.37
C ILE A 638 -31.13 13.99 -2.24
N TYR A 639 -30.94 12.68 -2.29
CA TYR A 639 -31.80 11.78 -3.06
C TYR A 639 -32.29 10.62 -2.20
N THR A 640 -33.49 10.12 -2.53
CA THR A 640 -33.99 8.84 -2.01
C THR A 640 -33.75 7.77 -3.06
N TRP A 641 -32.93 6.79 -2.71
CA TRP A 641 -32.52 5.69 -3.57
C TRP A 641 -33.06 4.35 -3.09
N SER A 642 -33.01 3.33 -3.94
CA SER A 642 -33.32 1.94 -3.66
C SER A 642 -32.33 1.03 -4.41
N ASP A 643 -32.69 -0.23 -4.67
CA ASP A 643 -31.82 -1.17 -5.39
C ASP A 643 -31.46 -0.71 -6.80
N ARG A 644 -32.39 0.01 -7.48
CA ARG A 644 -32.17 0.54 -8.86
C ARG A 644 -32.42 2.03 -8.91
N ASN A 645 -31.45 2.78 -9.43
CA ASN A 645 -31.47 4.23 -9.38
C ASN A 645 -31.05 4.83 -10.72
N TYR A 646 -31.79 5.87 -11.17
CA TYR A 646 -31.41 6.63 -12.36
C TYR A 646 -30.35 7.66 -12.02
N VAL A 647 -29.26 7.66 -12.80
CA VAL A 647 -28.16 8.61 -12.70
C VAL A 647 -27.95 9.28 -14.05
N ARG A 648 -27.88 10.63 -14.07
CA ARG A 648 -27.53 11.42 -15.25
C ARG A 648 -26.36 12.34 -14.89
N LEU A 649 -25.27 12.26 -15.64
CA LEU A 649 -24.07 13.06 -15.46
C LEU A 649 -23.79 13.87 -16.71
N ASP A 650 -23.72 15.19 -16.54
CA ASP A 650 -23.40 16.14 -17.58
C ASP A 650 -22.00 16.72 -17.29
N PRO A 651 -20.97 16.46 -18.13
CA PRO A 651 -19.60 16.86 -17.84
C PRO A 651 -19.41 18.36 -17.71
N ALA A 652 -20.28 19.17 -18.33
CA ALA A 652 -20.25 20.64 -18.22
C ALA A 652 -20.72 21.14 -16.83
N VAL A 653 -21.56 20.36 -16.15
CA VAL A 653 -22.18 20.74 -14.87
C VAL A 653 -21.62 19.90 -13.73
N ALA A 654 -21.76 18.57 -13.82
CA ALA A 654 -21.36 17.60 -12.82
C ALA A 654 -20.82 16.32 -13.50
N PRO A 655 -19.51 16.19 -13.69
CA PRO A 655 -18.92 15.00 -14.32
C PRO A 655 -19.02 13.76 -13.43
N ALA A 656 -19.31 13.92 -12.16
CA ALA A 656 -19.41 12.84 -11.19
C ALA A 656 -20.35 13.19 -10.03
N HIS A 657 -20.83 12.14 -9.35
CA HIS A 657 -21.40 12.19 -8.01
C HIS A 657 -20.50 11.43 -7.02
N ILE A 658 -20.35 11.97 -5.82
CA ILE A 658 -19.77 11.29 -4.66
C ILE A 658 -20.85 11.28 -3.58
N LEU A 659 -21.52 10.15 -3.42
CA LEU A 659 -22.73 10.01 -2.64
C LEU A 659 -22.43 9.32 -1.32
N ARG A 660 -22.71 9.99 -0.20
CA ARG A 660 -22.69 9.35 1.12
C ARG A 660 -24.04 8.75 1.44
N VAL A 661 -24.06 7.49 1.82
CA VAL A 661 -25.26 6.83 2.34
C VAL A 661 -25.51 7.32 3.78
N GLU A 662 -26.64 7.97 4.04
CA GLU A 662 -26.93 8.63 5.31
C GLU A 662 -27.75 7.75 6.25
N LYS A 663 -28.90 7.32 5.81
CA LYS A 663 -29.84 6.57 6.62
C LYS A 663 -30.72 5.65 5.77
N ARG A 664 -31.08 4.54 6.37
CA ARG A 664 -32.19 3.69 5.95
C ARG A 664 -33.50 4.34 6.38
N LEU A 665 -34.49 4.36 5.51
CA LEU A 665 -35.84 4.83 5.80
C LEU A 665 -36.71 3.71 6.32
#